data_f60b0104d382635603ae4be1c8e994b5
#
_entry.id   f60b0104d382635603ae4be1c8e994b5
#
_cell.length_a   1.000
_cell.length_b   1.000
_cell.length_c   1.000
_cell.angle_alpha   90.00
_cell.angle_beta   90.00
_cell.angle_gamma   90.00
#
_symmetry.space_group_name_H-M   'P 1'
#
loop_
_entity.id
_entity.type
_entity.pdbx_description
1 polymer ?
#
loop_
_entity_poly.entity_id
_entity_poly.type
_entity_poly.pdbx_seq_one_letter_code
_entity_poly.pdbx_strand_id
1 'polypeptide(L)'
;MARLAQTLLLLAGLQACGGGSSNQDGQAPPPAAGQSGLDARPANATCTAWPRPSAGSDIFLSRFTNLSFTMPVALLQPPNDSSRWFVVQQNGLVRQFSGTNPTSASTFIDISGQSSEVGGGEAGLLGMAFHPNYPADNRVFLAYTHGTPIVLRVSSFSSSDGGATLSPASESILLSINKPFDNHNGGNIAFGPDGYLYIGVGDGGGGGDRHGDRGNGQRLTTMLGKMLRIDVNGAAPYAIPPTNPYASNALCPAAGRASGECPEIYAYGFRNPWRWSFDRENGDLWVGDVGQSELEEVDLVTLGGNYGWRCREGDHDFNTPGTPGCSTATLIDPVAQYDHTLGIAVTGGYVYRGSQNTGLLGRYLFGDFGSGRIWAWIAENATRPREPTQLLDTNFAIASFGQGNDGELYAVDYGGTLQRIDFATVVGTNPAPRQLSATGCVSSADPKQPATGLIPYAINAQFWSDGADKDRWIALPDGQRISTGNDGDWSFPNGTVLMKNFRIGTRLIETRLFMRHPDGVWGGFSYEWNAEQTQATLLEGGAVRDLGGGRSWMFPSEGQCLDCHTQAAGRSLGLETAQLNRSLTYPQTNRSANELTTLSHIGVLTPTIADPSTQPALPDPLGTTGTISDRARAYLHTNCSQCHRPGSTAPTNLDFRYTTPLIATNACNAVPQAGDVGLGSNARVIAPGSSANSVLVNRMNRRDSAAMPPLASLTADAAGVSLVSQWIDSLSSCQ
;
A
#
# COMPACT_ATOMS: atom_id res chain seq x y z
N MET A 1 -63.89 -0.13 -21.93
CA MET A 1 -64.53 -0.35 -23.24
C MET A 1 -63.37 -0.69 -24.16
N ALA A 2 -63.10 -1.94 -24.42
CA ALA A 2 -63.62 -2.72 -25.59
C ALA A 2 -62.90 -2.24 -26.88
N ARG A 3 -62.18 -2.98 -27.69
CA ARG A 3 -62.07 -4.42 -28.03
C ARG A 3 -60.90 -4.51 -29.01
N LEU A 4 -60.06 -5.54 -29.01
CA LEU A 4 -60.12 -6.76 -29.85
C LEU A 4 -60.03 -6.44 -31.36
N ALA A 5 -59.30 -7.13 -32.23
CA ALA A 5 -58.76 -8.46 -32.28
C ALA A 5 -57.98 -8.61 -33.60
N GLN A 6 -57.04 -9.54 -33.66
CA GLN A 6 -56.89 -10.67 -34.63
C GLN A 6 -56.76 -10.31 -36.12
N THR A 7 -55.94 -10.90 -36.96
CA THR A 7 -55.67 -12.28 -37.30
C THR A 7 -54.59 -12.38 -38.37
N LEU A 8 -53.59 -13.18 -38.25
CA LEU A 8 -53.25 -14.45 -38.93
C LEU A 8 -52.94 -14.51 -40.44
N LEU A 9 -51.80 -15.16 -40.72
CA LEU A 9 -51.43 -16.08 -41.83
C LEU A 9 -51.03 -15.43 -43.17
N LEU A 10 -50.02 -15.82 -43.86
CA LEU A 10 -49.33 -17.09 -44.26
C LEU A 10 -48.15 -16.79 -45.19
N LEU A 11 -47.04 -17.49 -44.96
CA LEU A 11 -46.17 -18.28 -45.86
C LEU A 11 -45.54 -17.73 -47.14
N ALA A 12 -44.29 -18.15 -47.21
CA ALA A 12 -43.45 -18.50 -48.37
C ALA A 12 -42.53 -17.36 -48.89
N GLY A 13 -41.28 -17.33 -48.58
CA GLY A 13 -40.22 -18.17 -49.19
C GLY A 13 -39.50 -17.41 -50.28
N LEU A 14 -38.23 -17.08 -50.05
CA LEU A 14 -37.13 -17.33 -51.00
C LEU A 14 -35.83 -16.61 -50.53
N GLN A 15 -34.76 -17.34 -50.72
CA GLN A 15 -33.40 -17.00 -50.48
C GLN A 15 -32.91 -15.70 -51.13
N ALA A 16 -32.09 -14.92 -50.46
CA ALA A 16 -30.97 -14.24 -51.07
C ALA A 16 -29.91 -13.87 -50.03
N CYS A 17 -28.69 -14.13 -50.34
CA CYS A 17 -27.45 -13.80 -49.62
C CYS A 17 -27.33 -12.33 -49.30
N GLY A 18 -26.93 -12.02 -48.07
CA GLY A 18 -26.50 -10.68 -47.67
C GLY A 18 -25.63 -10.77 -46.44
N GLY A 19 -24.31 -10.67 -46.61
CA GLY A 19 -23.32 -10.76 -45.54
C GLY A 19 -23.51 -9.68 -44.49
N GLY A 20 -23.70 -10.11 -43.25
CA GLY A 20 -23.53 -9.27 -42.06
C GLY A 20 -22.21 -9.61 -41.39
N SER A 21 -21.24 -8.73 -41.52
CA SER A 21 -19.98 -8.80 -40.80
C SER A 21 -20.25 -8.60 -39.32
N SER A 22 -20.27 -9.68 -38.56
CA SER A 22 -20.05 -9.63 -37.13
C SER A 22 -18.56 -9.33 -36.91
N ASN A 23 -18.26 -8.19 -36.28
CA ASN A 23 -16.95 -7.93 -35.70
C ASN A 23 -16.68 -9.05 -34.69
N GLN A 24 -15.95 -10.05 -35.08
CA GLN A 24 -15.23 -10.93 -34.18
C GLN A 24 -13.96 -10.17 -33.82
N ASP A 25 -13.82 -9.83 -32.54
CA ASP A 25 -12.54 -9.40 -31.95
C ASP A 25 -11.46 -10.38 -32.44
N GLY A 26 -10.41 -9.79 -33.05
CA GLY A 26 -9.32 -10.54 -33.67
C GLY A 26 -8.45 -11.27 -32.65
N GLN A 27 -9.00 -12.29 -32.03
CA GLN A 27 -8.26 -13.21 -31.17
C GLN A 27 -7.59 -14.25 -32.07
N ALA A 28 -6.24 -14.29 -32.05
CA ALA A 28 -5.48 -15.30 -32.78
C ALA A 28 -5.98 -16.71 -32.39
N PRO A 29 -6.07 -17.64 -33.34
CA PRO A 29 -6.50 -19.00 -33.04
C PRO A 29 -5.55 -19.66 -32.03
N PRO A 30 -6.05 -20.49 -31.11
CA PRO A 30 -5.21 -21.24 -30.18
C PRO A 30 -4.22 -22.12 -30.94
N PRO A 31 -3.01 -22.38 -30.37
CA PRO A 31 -2.01 -23.25 -30.97
C PRO A 31 -2.57 -24.62 -31.27
N ALA A 32 -2.03 -25.28 -32.32
CA ALA A 32 -2.50 -26.58 -32.78
C ALA A 32 -2.42 -27.66 -31.69
N ALA A 33 -3.41 -28.55 -31.64
CA ALA A 33 -3.42 -29.69 -30.73
C ALA A 33 -2.12 -30.53 -30.89
N GLY A 34 -1.42 -30.81 -29.80
CA GLY A 34 -0.12 -31.51 -29.80
C GLY A 34 1.07 -30.62 -29.39
N GLN A 35 0.91 -29.29 -29.42
CA GLN A 35 1.91 -28.35 -28.88
C GLN A 35 1.62 -27.89 -27.43
N SER A 36 0.46 -28.28 -26.89
CA SER A 36 0.01 -27.94 -25.54
C SER A 36 0.31 -29.07 -24.55
N GLY A 37 0.65 -28.70 -23.31
CA GLY A 37 0.82 -29.64 -22.22
C GLY A 37 -0.51 -30.21 -21.67
N LEU A 38 -1.62 -29.49 -21.85
CA LEU A 38 -2.97 -29.91 -21.45
C LEU A 38 -3.89 -29.84 -22.65
N ASP A 39 -4.88 -30.76 -22.74
CA ASP A 39 -5.86 -30.79 -23.83
C ASP A 39 -6.96 -29.74 -23.65
N ALA A 40 -7.35 -29.49 -22.41
CA ALA A 40 -8.38 -28.55 -22.05
C ALA A 40 -8.10 -27.96 -20.65
N ARG A 41 -8.76 -26.88 -20.34
CA ARG A 41 -8.75 -26.29 -19.00
C ARG A 41 -9.39 -27.27 -18.01
N PRO A 42 -8.68 -27.64 -16.92
CA PRO A 42 -9.29 -28.41 -15.85
C PRO A 42 -10.46 -27.63 -15.21
N ALA A 43 -11.59 -28.30 -14.98
CA ALA A 43 -12.71 -27.69 -14.25
C ALA A 43 -12.35 -27.55 -12.78
N ASN A 44 -12.55 -26.35 -12.23
CA ASN A 44 -12.24 -26.03 -10.85
C ASN A 44 -13.52 -25.79 -10.02
N ALA A 45 -14.11 -26.86 -9.53
CA ALA A 45 -15.33 -26.80 -8.72
C ALA A 45 -15.07 -26.58 -7.22
N THR A 46 -13.84 -26.73 -6.73
CA THR A 46 -13.58 -26.85 -5.28
C THR A 46 -12.60 -25.85 -4.72
N CYS A 47 -11.53 -25.50 -5.45
CA CYS A 47 -10.49 -24.59 -4.98
C CYS A 47 -10.81 -23.16 -5.44
N THR A 48 -11.62 -22.47 -4.66
CA THR A 48 -11.98 -21.07 -4.89
C THR A 48 -11.76 -20.27 -3.62
N ALA A 49 -11.36 -19.01 -3.77
CA ALA A 49 -11.19 -18.14 -2.63
C ALA A 49 -12.53 -17.97 -1.89
N TRP A 50 -12.52 -18.23 -0.61
CA TRP A 50 -13.68 -18.00 0.26
C TRP A 50 -13.89 -16.51 0.54
N PRO A 51 -15.12 -16.09 0.89
CA PRO A 51 -15.36 -14.72 1.34
C PRO A 51 -14.49 -14.42 2.56
N ARG A 52 -13.96 -13.21 2.64
CA ARG A 52 -13.42 -12.74 3.92
C ARG A 52 -14.55 -12.67 4.94
N PRO A 53 -14.26 -12.79 6.24
CA PRO A 53 -15.24 -12.43 7.24
C PRO A 53 -15.81 -11.06 6.87
N SER A 54 -17.14 -10.92 6.79
CA SER A 54 -17.73 -9.60 6.62
C SER A 54 -17.21 -8.73 7.75
N ALA A 55 -16.79 -7.49 7.42
CA ALA A 55 -16.72 -6.46 8.45
C ALA A 55 -18.16 -6.29 8.93
N GLY A 56 -18.58 -7.14 9.82
CA GLY A 56 -19.89 -7.08 10.43
C GLY A 56 -19.87 -6.00 11.49
N SER A 57 -21.06 -5.67 11.98
CA SER A 57 -21.37 -4.86 13.16
C SER A 57 -20.64 -5.26 14.46
N ASP A 58 -19.55 -5.99 14.38
CA ASP A 58 -18.92 -6.66 15.52
C ASP A 58 -17.64 -5.96 15.97
N ILE A 59 -17.37 -4.74 15.48
CA ILE A 59 -16.34 -3.88 16.07
C ILE A 59 -16.95 -3.08 17.22
N PHE A 60 -16.15 -2.84 18.25
CA PHE A 60 -16.51 -1.94 19.35
C PHE A 60 -15.30 -1.14 19.80
N LEU A 61 -15.56 -0.02 20.47
CA LEU A 61 -14.50 0.77 21.08
C LEU A 61 -14.30 0.34 22.53
N SER A 62 -13.08 -0.01 22.90
CA SER A 62 -12.69 -0.21 24.29
C SER A 62 -11.72 0.88 24.72
N ARG A 63 -11.80 1.30 25.96
CA ARG A 63 -10.89 2.31 26.49
C ARG A 63 -9.45 1.78 26.46
N PHE A 64 -8.58 2.45 25.69
CA PHE A 64 -7.19 2.02 25.51
C PHE A 64 -6.35 2.25 26.79
N THR A 65 -6.63 3.33 27.52
CA THR A 65 -5.94 3.66 28.76
C THR A 65 -6.86 4.42 29.72
N ASN A 66 -6.63 4.28 31.02
CA ASN A 66 -7.37 5.04 32.04
C ASN A 66 -6.91 6.51 32.18
N LEU A 67 -5.90 6.93 31.42
CA LEU A 67 -5.45 8.32 31.36
C LEU A 67 -6.51 9.19 30.67
N SER A 68 -6.51 10.47 31.02
CA SER A 68 -7.32 11.48 30.33
C SER A 68 -6.41 12.60 29.83
N PHE A 69 -6.73 13.14 28.67
CA PHE A 69 -5.97 14.15 27.96
C PHE A 69 -6.84 15.39 27.69
N THR A 70 -6.24 16.54 27.47
CA THR A 70 -6.97 17.78 27.17
C THR A 70 -6.99 18.00 25.66
N MET A 71 -8.18 17.94 25.04
CA MET A 71 -8.35 18.15 23.60
C MET A 71 -7.30 17.38 22.76
N PRO A 72 -7.23 16.05 22.88
CA PRO A 72 -6.28 15.28 22.10
C PRO A 72 -6.67 15.28 20.62
N VAL A 73 -5.69 15.48 19.73
CA VAL A 73 -5.91 15.59 18.28
C VAL A 73 -5.03 14.65 17.47
N ALA A 74 -4.08 13.93 18.07
CA ALA A 74 -3.34 12.85 17.42
C ALA A 74 -2.78 11.86 18.44
N LEU A 75 -2.58 10.61 17.98
CA LEU A 75 -1.96 9.51 18.73
C LEU A 75 -0.95 8.82 17.83
N LEU A 76 0.32 8.72 18.28
CA LEU A 76 1.44 8.22 17.47
C LEU A 76 2.35 7.29 18.27
N GLN A 77 3.04 6.41 17.55
CA GLN A 77 4.24 5.71 18.03
C GLN A 77 5.47 6.16 17.22
N PRO A 78 6.67 6.20 17.83
CA PRO A 78 7.87 6.45 17.07
C PRO A 78 8.18 5.28 16.12
N PRO A 79 8.91 5.51 15.04
CA PRO A 79 9.40 4.42 14.21
C PRO A 79 10.18 3.41 15.04
N ASN A 80 9.87 2.10 14.86
CA ASN A 80 10.55 0.97 15.52
C ASN A 80 10.48 0.95 17.07
N ASP A 81 9.60 1.74 17.69
CA ASP A 81 9.37 1.71 19.14
C ASP A 81 7.88 1.56 19.43
N SER A 82 7.44 0.32 19.64
CA SER A 82 6.05 0.00 20.01
C SER A 82 5.78 0.10 21.52
N SER A 83 6.78 0.49 22.32
CA SER A 83 6.64 0.57 23.78
C SER A 83 6.07 1.90 24.27
N ARG A 84 6.20 2.97 23.47
CA ARG A 84 5.77 4.33 23.83
C ARG A 84 4.69 4.86 22.89
N TRP A 85 3.77 5.62 23.48
CA TRP A 85 2.72 6.34 22.80
C TRP A 85 2.81 7.83 23.07
N PHE A 86 2.50 8.64 22.07
CA PHE A 86 2.55 10.09 22.10
C PHE A 86 1.17 10.65 21.74
N VAL A 87 0.66 11.52 22.61
CA VAL A 87 -0.65 12.18 22.44
C VAL A 87 -0.41 13.67 22.22
N VAL A 88 -0.79 14.14 21.05
CA VAL A 88 -0.76 15.56 20.70
C VAL A 88 -2.04 16.19 21.23
N GLN A 89 -1.92 17.21 22.06
CA GLN A 89 -3.03 17.99 22.59
C GLN A 89 -3.07 19.38 21.94
N GLN A 90 -4.24 19.81 21.53
CA GLN A 90 -4.41 21.04 20.78
C GLN A 90 -3.89 22.29 21.54
N ASN A 91 -3.88 22.24 22.86
CA ASN A 91 -3.39 23.31 23.75
C ASN A 91 -1.86 23.46 23.77
N GLY A 92 -1.12 22.82 22.89
CA GLY A 92 0.33 22.99 22.76
C GLY A 92 1.17 21.96 23.54
N LEU A 93 0.56 20.93 24.12
CA LEU A 93 1.26 19.88 24.85
C LEU A 93 1.35 18.59 24.02
N VAL A 94 2.50 17.94 24.06
CA VAL A 94 2.61 16.52 23.69
C VAL A 94 2.90 15.72 24.94
N ARG A 95 2.05 14.73 25.21
CA ARG A 95 2.19 13.81 26.34
C ARG A 95 2.66 12.45 25.86
N GLN A 96 3.45 11.77 26.68
CA GLN A 96 3.89 10.41 26.39
C GLN A 96 3.60 9.46 27.55
N PHE A 97 3.33 8.20 27.21
CA PHE A 97 3.16 7.11 28.17
C PHE A 97 3.69 5.80 27.57
N SER A 98 3.94 4.81 28.44
CA SER A 98 4.45 3.48 28.03
C SER A 98 3.55 2.37 28.55
N GLY A 99 3.52 1.27 27.79
CA GLY A 99 2.75 0.05 28.13
C GLY A 99 1.25 0.15 27.85
N THR A 100 0.54 -0.94 28.15
CA THR A 100 -0.89 -1.10 27.87
C THR A 100 -1.79 -0.63 29.01
N ASN A 101 -1.26 -0.50 30.24
CA ASN A 101 -2.00 0.00 31.42
C ASN A 101 -1.20 1.09 32.15
N PRO A 102 -0.91 2.23 31.52
CA PRO A 102 -0.14 3.29 32.12
C PRO A 102 -0.91 3.94 33.27
N THR A 103 -0.21 4.26 34.37
CA THR A 103 -0.75 4.99 35.53
C THR A 103 -0.53 6.48 35.44
N SER A 104 0.36 6.94 34.57
CA SER A 104 0.69 8.36 34.35
C SER A 104 1.20 8.59 32.93
N ALA A 105 1.07 9.83 32.46
CA ALA A 105 1.71 10.33 31.25
C ALA A 105 2.66 11.49 31.63
N SER A 106 3.86 11.50 31.07
CA SER A 106 4.82 12.61 31.19
C SER A 106 4.68 13.59 30.03
N THR A 107 5.18 14.81 30.20
CA THR A 107 5.28 15.79 29.12
C THR A 107 6.49 15.45 28.25
N PHE A 108 6.27 15.33 26.94
CA PHE A 108 7.32 15.17 25.94
C PHE A 108 7.84 16.53 25.46
N ILE A 109 6.92 17.45 25.16
CA ILE A 109 7.21 18.85 24.88
C ILE A 109 6.02 19.73 25.29
N ASP A 110 6.29 20.95 25.71
CA ASP A 110 5.31 22.00 25.99
C ASP A 110 5.64 23.24 25.15
N ILE A 111 4.81 23.51 24.14
CA ILE A 111 4.85 24.71 23.31
C ILE A 111 3.60 25.58 23.49
N SER A 112 2.89 25.43 24.60
CA SER A 112 1.68 26.22 24.89
C SER A 112 1.91 27.72 24.87
N GLY A 113 3.11 28.15 25.20
CA GLY A 113 3.53 29.58 25.10
C GLY A 113 3.82 30.06 23.68
N GLN A 114 3.94 29.17 22.71
CA GLN A 114 4.22 29.44 21.28
C GLN A 114 3.02 29.19 20.39
N SER A 115 2.21 28.20 20.74
CA SER A 115 1.01 27.83 20.03
C SER A 115 -0.13 28.81 20.35
N SER A 116 -0.81 29.32 19.32
CA SER A 116 -2.02 30.11 19.47
C SER A 116 -3.24 29.20 19.40
N GLU A 117 -3.80 28.85 20.54
CA GLU A 117 -5.11 28.24 20.66
C GLU A 117 -6.16 29.37 20.71
N VAL A 118 -7.20 29.26 19.87
CA VAL A 118 -8.40 30.10 19.96
C VAL A 118 -9.49 29.21 20.54
N GLY A 119 -9.90 29.49 21.76
CA GLY A 119 -10.78 28.64 22.56
C GLY A 119 -12.00 28.12 21.79
N GLY A 120 -12.07 26.80 21.62
CA GLY A 120 -13.15 26.11 20.89
C GLY A 120 -13.05 26.14 19.37
N GLY A 121 -11.96 26.69 18.79
CA GLY A 121 -11.71 26.71 17.34
C GLY A 121 -10.77 25.61 16.86
N GLU A 122 -10.34 25.70 15.60
CA GLU A 122 -9.41 24.74 14.98
C GLU A 122 -7.93 25.10 15.22
N ALA A 123 -7.64 26.25 15.83
CA ALA A 123 -6.25 26.71 16.06
C ALA A 123 -5.60 25.98 17.22
N GLY A 124 -4.27 25.86 17.21
CA GLY A 124 -3.47 25.23 18.28
C GLY A 124 -2.33 24.37 17.74
N LEU A 125 -1.89 23.39 18.51
CA LEU A 125 -0.97 22.34 18.07
C LEU A 125 -1.81 21.26 17.35
N LEU A 126 -1.53 21.04 16.04
CA LEU A 126 -2.40 20.28 15.15
C LEU A 126 -1.78 18.98 14.67
N GLY A 127 -0.46 18.90 14.55
CA GLY A 127 0.22 17.72 14.02
C GLY A 127 1.61 17.52 14.56
N MET A 128 2.05 16.27 14.51
CA MET A 128 3.39 15.84 14.91
C MET A 128 3.86 14.69 14.03
N ALA A 129 5.14 14.69 13.67
CA ALA A 129 5.80 13.58 12.99
C ALA A 129 7.21 13.35 13.54
N PHE A 130 7.57 12.10 13.77
CA PHE A 130 8.94 11.70 14.01
C PHE A 130 9.72 11.62 12.70
N HIS A 131 11.00 11.98 12.72
CA HIS A 131 11.87 11.66 11.59
C HIS A 131 11.87 10.13 11.34
N PRO A 132 11.87 9.61 10.10
CA PRO A 132 11.81 8.16 9.82
C PRO A 132 12.93 7.36 10.50
N ASN A 133 14.10 7.98 10.69
CA ASN A 133 15.25 7.38 11.35
C ASN A 133 15.33 7.68 12.87
N TYR A 134 14.22 8.15 13.48
CA TYR A 134 14.21 8.40 14.92
C TYR A 134 14.44 7.09 15.70
N PRO A 135 15.27 7.07 16.79
CA PRO A 135 15.92 8.22 17.44
C PRO A 135 17.34 8.53 16.91
N ALA A 136 17.86 7.84 15.90
CA ALA A 136 19.19 8.11 15.35
C ALA A 136 19.26 9.52 14.74
N ASP A 137 18.23 9.95 14.03
CA ASP A 137 17.93 11.36 13.78
C ASP A 137 16.92 11.80 14.85
N ASN A 138 17.34 12.65 15.76
CA ASN A 138 16.57 13.02 16.94
C ASN A 138 15.54 14.12 16.71
N ARG A 139 15.28 14.48 15.44
CA ARG A 139 14.31 15.53 15.08
C ARG A 139 12.88 15.00 15.17
N VAL A 140 12.01 15.85 15.72
CA VAL A 140 10.55 15.68 15.69
C VAL A 140 9.95 16.97 15.13
N PHE A 141 8.96 16.84 14.30
CA PHE A 141 8.32 17.96 13.60
C PHE A 141 6.95 18.21 14.19
N LEU A 142 6.63 19.50 14.41
CA LEU A 142 5.33 19.95 14.90
C LEU A 142 4.73 20.96 13.94
N ALA A 143 3.41 20.84 13.72
CA ALA A 143 2.62 21.82 12.99
C ALA A 143 1.62 22.48 13.94
N TYR A 144 1.65 23.80 14.01
CA TYR A 144 0.83 24.56 14.96
C TYR A 144 0.53 25.96 14.45
N THR A 145 -0.55 26.56 14.95
CA THR A 145 -0.86 27.95 14.68
C THR A 145 -0.11 28.87 15.65
N HIS A 146 0.31 30.04 15.19
CA HIS A 146 1.13 31.00 15.96
C HIS A 146 0.77 32.45 15.64
N GLY A 147 0.78 33.27 16.68
CA GLY A 147 0.77 34.73 16.57
C GLY A 147 -0.57 35.37 16.19
N THR A 148 -0.53 36.72 16.07
CA THR A 148 -1.65 37.55 15.59
C THR A 148 -1.03 38.65 14.70
N PRO A 149 -1.25 38.64 13.37
CA PRO A 149 -2.11 37.71 12.61
C PRO A 149 -1.64 36.27 12.69
N ILE A 150 -2.60 35.35 12.58
CA ILE A 150 -2.35 33.93 12.72
C ILE A 150 -1.56 33.36 11.52
N VAL A 151 -0.59 32.53 11.79
CA VAL A 151 0.15 31.75 10.78
C VAL A 151 0.09 30.27 11.14
N LEU A 152 0.03 29.39 10.14
CA LEU A 152 0.35 28.00 10.32
C LEU A 152 1.87 27.85 10.21
N ARG A 153 2.49 27.25 11.23
CA ARG A 153 3.93 27.05 11.32
C ARG A 153 4.24 25.55 11.38
N VAL A 154 5.27 25.12 10.65
CA VAL A 154 5.89 23.82 10.78
C VAL A 154 7.33 24.00 11.22
N SER A 155 7.68 23.40 12.34
CA SER A 155 9.01 23.51 12.95
C SER A 155 9.56 22.14 13.33
N SER A 156 10.90 21.99 13.31
CA SER A 156 11.58 20.85 13.91
C SER A 156 12.06 21.18 15.30
N PHE A 157 12.00 20.18 16.19
CA PHE A 157 12.53 20.21 17.56
C PHE A 157 13.44 19.00 17.76
N SER A 158 14.43 19.12 18.64
CA SER A 158 15.40 18.06 18.88
C SER A 158 15.40 17.61 20.33
N SER A 159 15.68 16.32 20.52
CA SER A 159 15.94 15.74 21.83
C SER A 159 17.44 15.81 22.16
N SER A 160 17.77 16.10 23.41
CA SER A 160 19.14 16.06 23.93
C SER A 160 19.34 14.98 25.02
N ASP A 161 18.28 14.19 25.30
CA ASP A 161 18.23 13.20 26.40
C ASP A 161 17.90 11.80 25.89
N GLY A 162 18.29 11.50 24.64
CA GLY A 162 18.06 10.18 24.04
C GLY A 162 16.61 9.92 23.64
N GLY A 163 15.82 10.96 23.41
CA GLY A 163 14.43 10.86 22.98
C GLY A 163 13.43 10.75 24.13
N ALA A 164 13.82 11.08 25.36
CA ALA A 164 12.90 11.13 26.49
C ALA A 164 12.03 12.39 26.49
N THR A 165 12.62 13.55 26.10
CA THR A 165 11.91 14.84 25.95
C THR A 165 12.44 15.62 24.75
N LEU A 166 11.69 16.65 24.33
CA LEU A 166 12.14 17.66 23.37
C LEU A 166 12.29 19.00 24.06
N SER A 167 13.27 19.78 23.61
CA SER A 167 13.48 21.15 24.12
C SER A 167 12.71 22.17 23.28
N PRO A 168 11.77 22.95 23.81
CA PRO A 168 11.16 24.08 23.09
C PRO A 168 12.17 25.08 22.53
N ALA A 169 13.32 25.27 23.23
CA ALA A 169 14.39 26.16 22.79
C ALA A 169 15.18 25.66 21.58
N SER A 170 15.00 24.37 21.16
CA SER A 170 15.63 23.80 19.98
C SER A 170 14.83 24.05 18.70
N GLU A 171 13.78 24.85 18.74
CA GLU A 171 12.95 25.13 17.59
C GLU A 171 13.75 25.63 16.38
N SER A 172 13.53 24.97 15.24
CA SER A 172 13.96 25.45 13.92
C SER A 172 12.77 25.53 13.00
N ILE A 173 12.37 26.75 12.64
CA ILE A 173 11.21 26.99 11.78
C ILE A 173 11.56 26.58 10.35
N LEU A 174 10.78 25.66 9.80
CA LEU A 174 10.90 25.23 8.40
C LEU A 174 9.99 26.06 7.50
N LEU A 175 8.70 26.16 7.87
CA LEU A 175 7.66 26.74 7.03
C LEU A 175 6.73 27.62 7.87
N SER A 176 6.31 28.75 7.30
CA SER A 176 5.25 29.60 7.84
C SER A 176 4.30 30.01 6.74
N ILE A 177 2.99 29.89 6.98
CA ILE A 177 1.93 30.20 6.02
C ILE A 177 0.98 31.18 6.66
N ASN A 178 0.79 32.35 6.06
CA ASN A 178 -0.15 33.35 6.55
C ASN A 178 -1.58 32.84 6.38
N LYS A 179 -2.37 32.97 7.44
CA LYS A 179 -3.77 32.52 7.46
C LYS A 179 -4.70 33.74 7.47
N PRO A 180 -5.69 33.79 6.56
CA PRO A 180 -6.71 34.86 6.60
C PRO A 180 -7.70 34.70 7.76
N PHE A 181 -7.98 33.46 8.19
CA PHE A 181 -8.88 33.12 9.29
C PHE A 181 -8.24 32.07 10.22
N ASP A 182 -8.85 31.82 11.37
CA ASP A 182 -8.39 30.88 12.41
C ASP A 182 -8.89 29.44 12.20
N ASN A 183 -9.76 29.21 11.20
CA ASN A 183 -10.28 27.90 10.82
C ASN A 183 -9.69 27.39 9.49
N HIS A 184 -10.03 26.17 9.10
CA HIS A 184 -9.46 25.43 7.97
C HIS A 184 -7.92 25.45 7.99
N ASN A 185 -7.36 24.99 9.10
CA ASN A 185 -5.92 24.99 9.29
C ASN A 185 -5.26 23.76 8.66
N GLY A 186 -5.97 22.63 8.55
CA GLY A 186 -5.34 21.36 8.28
C GLY A 186 -4.35 21.02 9.41
N GLY A 187 -3.05 21.08 9.10
CA GLY A 187 -1.97 20.98 10.09
C GLY A 187 -1.57 19.55 10.42
N ASN A 188 -2.17 18.53 9.84
CA ASN A 188 -1.61 17.19 9.93
C ASN A 188 -0.31 17.09 9.13
N ILE A 189 0.68 16.38 9.66
CA ILE A 189 1.99 16.17 9.04
C ILE A 189 2.42 14.70 9.19
N ALA A 190 3.03 14.14 8.17
CA ALA A 190 3.62 12.80 8.22
C ALA A 190 4.71 12.66 7.15
N PHE A 191 5.62 11.73 7.37
CA PHE A 191 6.56 11.33 6.33
C PHE A 191 5.91 10.32 5.38
N GLY A 192 6.08 10.56 4.08
CA GLY A 192 5.71 9.61 3.06
C GLY A 192 6.70 8.45 2.94
N PRO A 193 6.32 7.39 2.21
CA PRO A 193 7.22 6.26 1.94
C PRO A 193 8.47 6.66 1.14
N ASP A 194 8.43 7.83 0.49
CA ASP A 194 9.55 8.45 -0.23
C ASP A 194 10.53 9.21 0.68
N GLY A 195 10.26 9.26 2.00
CA GLY A 195 11.08 9.91 3.02
C GLY A 195 10.95 11.43 3.10
N TYR A 196 10.04 12.04 2.34
CA TYR A 196 9.75 13.47 2.42
C TYR A 196 8.64 13.78 3.41
N LEU A 197 8.64 15.00 3.96
CA LEU A 197 7.60 15.46 4.87
C LEU A 197 6.44 16.04 4.07
N TYR A 198 5.24 15.48 4.31
CA TYR A 198 3.98 15.96 3.74
C TYR A 198 3.23 16.79 4.78
N ILE A 199 2.51 17.81 4.31
CA ILE A 199 1.79 18.77 5.16
C ILE A 199 0.43 19.06 4.50
N GLY A 200 -0.66 18.77 5.20
CA GLY A 200 -2.01 19.16 4.78
C GLY A 200 -2.31 20.60 5.23
N VAL A 201 -2.73 21.44 4.31
CA VAL A 201 -3.03 22.87 4.58
C VAL A 201 -4.40 23.22 4.01
N GLY A 202 -5.30 23.70 4.85
CA GLY A 202 -6.63 24.15 4.40
C GLY A 202 -6.60 25.44 3.59
N ASP A 203 -7.75 25.81 3.03
CA ASP A 203 -7.92 26.97 2.14
C ASP A 203 -7.72 28.33 2.84
N GLY A 204 -7.54 28.32 4.15
CA GLY A 204 -7.32 29.53 4.95
C GLY A 204 -8.54 30.03 5.70
N GLY A 205 -9.67 29.33 5.57
CA GLY A 205 -10.88 29.58 6.34
C GLY A 205 -11.89 30.50 5.67
N GLY A 206 -13.01 30.66 6.35
CA GLY A 206 -14.18 31.35 5.82
C GLY A 206 -15.03 30.48 4.89
N GLY A 207 -16.29 30.84 4.66
CA GLY A 207 -17.20 30.05 3.84
C GLY A 207 -16.95 30.21 2.34
N GLY A 208 -16.90 29.10 1.59
CA GLY A 208 -16.90 29.07 0.14
C GLY A 208 -15.62 29.56 -0.55
N ASP A 209 -14.49 29.55 0.18
CA ASP A 209 -13.15 29.94 -0.32
C ASP A 209 -13.17 31.25 -1.15
N ARG A 210 -13.70 32.33 -0.57
CA ARG A 210 -13.86 33.63 -1.24
C ARG A 210 -12.56 34.42 -1.32
N HIS A 211 -11.44 33.75 -1.44
CA HIS A 211 -10.10 34.34 -1.49
C HIS A 211 -9.66 34.62 -2.92
N GLY A 212 -10.05 35.80 -3.44
CA GLY A 212 -9.83 36.16 -4.85
C GLY A 212 -10.80 35.47 -5.80
N ASP A 213 -10.55 35.57 -7.08
CA ASP A 213 -11.44 35.09 -8.14
C ASP A 213 -11.49 33.54 -8.24
N ARG A 214 -10.38 32.87 -7.93
CA ARG A 214 -10.27 31.40 -8.03
C ARG A 214 -10.39 30.66 -6.71
N GLY A 215 -10.33 31.36 -5.57
CA GLY A 215 -10.16 30.75 -4.27
C GLY A 215 -8.73 30.25 -4.04
N ASN A 216 -8.38 29.99 -2.78
CA ASN A 216 -7.08 29.46 -2.43
C ASN A 216 -6.89 28.00 -2.87
N GLY A 217 -7.95 27.19 -2.85
CA GLY A 217 -7.92 25.80 -3.33
C GLY A 217 -7.38 25.68 -4.74
N GLN A 218 -7.83 26.53 -5.67
CA GLN A 218 -7.43 26.50 -7.09
C GLN A 218 -6.24 27.40 -7.44
N ARG A 219 -5.77 28.25 -6.52
CA ARG A 219 -4.63 29.12 -6.76
C ARG A 219 -3.30 28.43 -6.45
N LEU A 220 -2.43 28.28 -7.44
CA LEU A 220 -1.11 27.62 -7.28
C LEU A 220 -0.03 28.58 -6.77
N THR A 221 -0.33 29.87 -6.67
CA THR A 221 0.59 30.90 -6.13
C THR A 221 0.56 30.98 -4.60
N THR A 222 -0.16 30.12 -3.93
CA THR A 222 -0.28 30.04 -2.46
C THR A 222 -0.18 28.59 -2.00
N MET A 223 0.27 28.40 -0.77
CA MET A 223 0.32 27.11 -0.10
C MET A 223 -0.99 26.73 0.60
N LEU A 224 -2.01 27.60 0.56
CA LEU A 224 -3.34 27.34 1.14
C LEU A 224 -4.18 26.45 0.22
N GLY A 225 -4.97 25.52 0.80
CA GLY A 225 -5.79 24.55 0.08
C GLY A 225 -4.96 23.46 -0.65
N LYS A 226 -3.92 22.94 0.00
CA LYS A 226 -2.89 22.08 -0.62
C LYS A 226 -2.48 20.90 0.27
N MET A 227 -2.06 19.85 -0.39
CA MET A 227 -1.06 18.94 0.16
C MET A 227 0.32 19.42 -0.31
N LEU A 228 1.21 19.70 0.64
CA LEU A 228 2.57 20.12 0.39
C LEU A 228 3.53 18.97 0.62
N ARG A 229 4.71 18.98 -0.04
CA ARG A 229 5.79 18.00 0.16
C ARG A 229 7.14 18.70 0.13
N ILE A 230 7.94 18.51 1.18
CA ILE A 230 9.26 19.13 1.36
C ILE A 230 10.31 18.10 1.80
N ASP A 231 11.57 18.38 1.49
CA ASP A 231 12.73 17.61 1.93
C ASP A 231 13.42 18.31 3.11
N VAL A 232 13.25 17.75 4.30
CA VAL A 232 13.82 18.26 5.56
C VAL A 232 15.30 17.88 5.76
N ASN A 233 15.85 17.06 4.86
CA ASN A 233 17.25 16.62 4.88
C ASN A 233 18.12 17.39 3.87
N GLY A 234 17.50 18.24 3.06
CA GLY A 234 18.17 19.08 2.08
C GLY A 234 18.72 20.39 2.67
N ALA A 235 18.87 21.40 1.80
CA ALA A 235 19.34 22.73 2.20
C ALA A 235 18.31 23.43 3.11
N ALA A 236 18.81 24.16 4.14
CA ALA A 236 17.95 24.91 5.06
C ALA A 236 17.18 26.05 4.35
N PRO A 237 15.91 26.34 4.76
CA PRO A 237 15.16 25.71 5.83
C PRO A 237 14.65 24.32 5.46
N TYR A 238 14.48 24.01 4.19
CA TYR A 238 14.14 22.73 3.54
C TYR A 238 14.50 22.81 2.06
N ALA A 239 14.61 21.66 1.41
CA ALA A 239 14.70 21.58 -0.07
C ALA A 239 13.37 21.14 -0.68
N ILE A 240 13.26 21.33 -1.99
CA ILE A 240 12.10 20.85 -2.76
C ILE A 240 12.44 19.49 -3.37
N PRO A 241 11.62 18.45 -3.15
CA PRO A 241 11.74 17.18 -3.85
C PRO A 241 11.73 17.39 -5.37
N PRO A 242 12.69 16.84 -6.12
CA PRO A 242 12.83 17.10 -7.56
C PRO A 242 11.64 16.61 -8.38
N THR A 243 10.83 15.74 -7.82
CA THR A 243 9.60 15.21 -8.43
C THR A 243 8.36 16.03 -8.14
N ASN A 244 8.43 17.11 -7.35
CA ASN A 244 7.29 18.02 -7.19
C ASN A 244 6.92 18.66 -8.54
N PRO A 245 5.63 18.92 -8.80
CA PRO A 245 5.17 19.45 -10.09
C PRO A 245 5.85 20.76 -10.50
N TYR A 246 6.23 21.58 -9.52
CA TYR A 246 6.80 22.92 -9.74
C TYR A 246 8.20 23.07 -9.12
N ALA A 247 8.96 21.99 -9.05
CA ALA A 247 10.23 21.90 -8.31
C ALA A 247 11.31 22.91 -8.75
N SER A 248 11.24 23.41 -9.99
CA SER A 248 12.20 24.41 -10.49
C SER A 248 11.97 25.84 -10.00
N ASN A 249 10.82 26.11 -9.36
CA ASN A 249 10.49 27.44 -8.86
C ASN A 249 11.20 27.73 -7.53
N ALA A 250 11.35 29.02 -7.21
CA ALA A 250 11.87 29.44 -5.91
C ALA A 250 10.84 29.16 -4.80
N LEU A 251 11.29 28.94 -3.55
CA LEU A 251 10.43 28.69 -2.38
C LEU A 251 9.32 29.73 -2.27
N CYS A 252 8.13 29.24 -1.87
CA CYS A 252 6.95 30.08 -1.70
C CYS A 252 7.07 30.92 -0.43
N PRO A 253 6.93 32.26 -0.47
CA PRO A 253 6.88 33.07 0.74
C PRO A 253 5.58 32.82 1.53
N ALA A 254 5.59 33.12 2.84
CA ALA A 254 4.48 32.90 3.75
C ALA A 254 3.14 33.51 3.27
N ALA A 255 3.20 34.64 2.54
CA ALA A 255 2.02 35.33 2.00
C ALA A 255 1.60 34.84 0.60
N GLY A 256 2.29 33.84 0.04
CA GLY A 256 2.15 33.42 -1.35
C GLY A 256 2.96 34.30 -2.32
N ARG A 257 2.83 34.04 -3.62
CA ARG A 257 3.55 34.68 -4.71
C ARG A 257 2.63 35.57 -5.54
N ALA A 258 3.19 36.58 -6.14
CA ALA A 258 2.45 37.43 -7.10
C ALA A 258 2.22 36.67 -8.42
N SER A 259 3.14 35.78 -8.81
CA SER A 259 3.05 34.95 -10.01
C SER A 259 3.96 33.71 -9.87
N GLY A 260 3.66 32.70 -10.67
CA GLY A 260 4.34 31.40 -10.63
C GLY A 260 3.83 30.52 -9.48
N GLU A 261 3.98 29.23 -9.65
CA GLU A 261 3.48 28.22 -8.73
C GLU A 261 4.42 28.01 -7.55
N CYS A 262 3.87 27.65 -6.40
CA CYS A 262 4.65 27.27 -5.22
C CYS A 262 5.26 25.87 -5.43
N PRO A 263 6.58 25.69 -5.29
CA PRO A 263 7.22 24.41 -5.57
C PRO A 263 6.96 23.35 -4.50
N GLU A 264 6.48 23.74 -3.32
CA GLU A 264 6.10 22.86 -2.22
C GLU A 264 4.85 22.02 -2.56
N ILE A 265 4.04 22.43 -3.53
CA ILE A 265 2.76 21.79 -3.87
C ILE A 265 2.99 20.37 -4.38
N TYR A 266 2.35 19.41 -3.69
CA TYR A 266 2.21 18.02 -4.11
C TYR A 266 0.90 17.82 -4.88
N ALA A 267 -0.23 18.28 -4.28
CA ALA A 267 -1.57 18.26 -4.85
C ALA A 267 -2.38 19.48 -4.36
N TYR A 268 -3.51 19.78 -4.97
CA TYR A 268 -4.27 20.99 -4.68
C TYR A 268 -5.78 20.80 -4.86
N GLY A 269 -6.56 21.83 -4.49
CA GLY A 269 -8.00 21.79 -4.57
C GLY A 269 -8.64 21.19 -3.33
N PHE A 270 -8.04 21.42 -2.14
CA PHE A 270 -8.57 20.99 -0.83
C PHE A 270 -9.19 22.18 -0.10
N ARG A 271 -10.22 21.87 0.72
CA ARG A 271 -10.86 22.84 1.62
C ARG A 271 -10.21 22.84 3.01
N ASN A 272 -10.24 21.71 3.70
CA ASN A 272 -9.64 21.52 5.02
C ASN A 272 -9.21 20.07 5.21
N PRO A 273 -8.08 19.64 4.62
CA PRO A 273 -7.56 18.27 4.71
C PRO A 273 -7.13 18.00 6.15
N TRP A 274 -8.11 17.54 6.97
CA TRP A 274 -7.96 17.49 8.42
C TRP A 274 -7.04 16.37 8.87
N ARG A 275 -7.41 15.10 8.63
CA ARG A 275 -6.54 13.96 8.91
C ARG A 275 -6.37 13.13 7.65
N TRP A 276 -5.18 12.63 7.50
CA TRP A 276 -4.77 11.85 6.37
C TRP A 276 -3.63 10.92 6.75
N SER A 277 -3.45 9.85 5.99
CA SER A 277 -2.44 8.85 6.26
C SER A 277 -1.97 8.19 4.98
N PHE A 278 -0.78 7.62 5.03
CA PHE A 278 -0.33 6.69 4.02
C PHE A 278 -0.75 5.28 4.38
N ASP A 279 -1.27 4.54 3.41
CA ASP A 279 -1.35 3.11 3.53
C ASP A 279 0.08 2.55 3.58
N ARG A 280 0.43 1.92 4.70
CA ARG A 280 1.79 1.43 4.93
C ARG A 280 2.19 0.26 4.03
N GLU A 281 1.24 -0.32 3.29
CA GLU A 281 1.51 -1.44 2.39
C GLU A 281 1.85 -0.99 0.98
N ASN A 282 1.12 -0.01 0.43
CA ASN A 282 1.25 0.41 -0.97
C ASN A 282 1.64 1.87 -1.15
N GLY A 283 1.67 2.65 -0.05
CA GLY A 283 2.03 4.06 -0.07
C GLY A 283 0.94 5.01 -0.56
N ASP A 284 -0.29 4.53 -0.76
CA ASP A 284 -1.42 5.37 -1.15
C ASP A 284 -1.71 6.41 -0.07
N LEU A 285 -1.91 7.66 -0.51
CA LEU A 285 -2.22 8.78 0.36
C LEU A 285 -3.74 9.00 0.43
N TRP A 286 -4.31 8.73 1.60
CA TRP A 286 -5.73 8.85 1.91
C TRP A 286 -5.98 10.11 2.73
N VAL A 287 -6.88 10.99 2.26
CA VAL A 287 -7.17 12.28 2.88
C VAL A 287 -8.66 12.39 3.18
N GLY A 288 -9.01 12.77 4.42
CA GLY A 288 -10.34 13.27 4.74
C GLY A 288 -10.33 14.80 4.57
N ASP A 289 -11.09 15.33 3.61
CA ASP A 289 -11.24 16.76 3.36
C ASP A 289 -12.62 17.23 3.80
N VAL A 290 -12.65 18.11 4.81
CA VAL A 290 -13.90 18.58 5.42
C VAL A 290 -14.66 19.48 4.46
N GLY A 291 -15.88 19.10 4.15
CA GLY A 291 -16.75 19.77 3.22
C GLY A 291 -17.36 21.10 3.72
N GLN A 292 -18.14 21.75 2.88
CA GLN A 292 -18.67 23.09 3.20
C GLN A 292 -20.07 23.02 3.82
N SER A 293 -21.03 22.39 3.15
CA SER A 293 -22.43 22.46 3.53
C SER A 293 -23.28 21.25 3.19
N GLU A 294 -22.85 20.44 2.25
CA GLU A 294 -23.63 19.32 1.71
C GLU A 294 -22.93 17.99 1.83
N LEU A 295 -21.63 17.92 1.51
CA LEU A 295 -20.89 16.67 1.37
C LEU A 295 -19.56 16.72 2.12
N GLU A 296 -19.26 15.63 2.80
CA GLU A 296 -17.95 15.29 3.34
C GLU A 296 -17.26 14.30 2.39
N GLU A 297 -15.94 14.37 2.24
CA GLU A 297 -15.23 13.57 1.23
C GLU A 297 -13.95 12.91 1.72
N VAL A 298 -13.63 11.77 1.08
CA VAL A 298 -12.36 11.07 1.24
C VAL A 298 -11.71 10.95 -0.12
N ASP A 299 -10.46 11.38 -0.20
CA ASP A 299 -9.68 11.41 -1.43
C ASP A 299 -8.54 10.39 -1.42
N LEU A 300 -8.28 9.81 -2.58
CA LEU A 300 -7.03 9.09 -2.86
C LEU A 300 -6.11 10.02 -3.63
N VAL A 301 -5.06 10.54 -2.95
CA VAL A 301 -4.30 11.69 -3.44
C VAL A 301 -3.07 11.27 -4.21
N THR A 302 -2.95 11.80 -5.44
CA THR A 302 -1.83 11.58 -6.35
C THR A 302 -1.08 12.86 -6.65
N LEU A 303 0.17 12.71 -7.07
CA LEU A 303 1.05 13.82 -7.44
C LEU A 303 0.44 14.70 -8.54
N GLY A 304 0.32 16.00 -8.29
CA GLY A 304 -0.21 16.98 -9.22
C GLY A 304 -1.74 16.98 -9.35
N GLY A 305 -2.45 16.15 -8.58
CA GLY A 305 -3.90 16.04 -8.61
C GLY A 305 -4.63 17.31 -8.17
N ASN A 306 -5.80 17.56 -8.79
CA ASN A 306 -6.73 18.65 -8.42
C ASN A 306 -8.03 18.04 -7.88
N TYR A 307 -8.31 18.21 -6.58
CA TYR A 307 -9.42 17.60 -5.86
C TYR A 307 -10.68 18.49 -5.81
N GLY A 308 -10.69 19.54 -6.60
CA GLY A 308 -11.92 20.25 -7.02
C GLY A 308 -12.32 21.45 -6.19
N TRP A 309 -11.98 21.58 -4.94
CA TRP A 309 -12.36 22.73 -4.13
C TRP A 309 -11.73 24.03 -4.67
N ARG A 310 -12.49 25.09 -4.91
CA ARG A 310 -13.92 25.38 -4.70
C ARG A 310 -14.78 25.22 -5.98
N CYS A 311 -14.33 24.51 -6.99
CA CYS A 311 -15.17 24.20 -8.14
C CYS A 311 -16.27 23.21 -7.75
N ARG A 312 -15.93 22.26 -6.88
CA ARG A 312 -16.81 21.18 -6.39
C ARG A 312 -16.81 21.10 -4.87
N GLU A 313 -17.85 20.47 -4.34
CA GLU A 313 -17.97 19.89 -3.01
C GLU A 313 -18.36 18.43 -3.19
N GLY A 314 -17.50 17.49 -2.81
CA GLY A 314 -17.62 16.12 -3.26
C GLY A 314 -17.54 16.02 -4.79
N ASP A 315 -18.40 15.21 -5.39
CA ASP A 315 -18.55 15.11 -6.86
C ASP A 315 -19.58 16.11 -7.44
N HIS A 316 -20.15 17.00 -6.62
CA HIS A 316 -21.13 18.00 -7.03
C HIS A 316 -20.52 19.35 -7.39
N ASP A 317 -21.07 20.03 -8.39
CA ASP A 317 -20.70 21.39 -8.71
C ASP A 317 -21.07 22.34 -7.57
N PHE A 318 -20.06 23.01 -6.99
CA PHE A 318 -20.26 24.03 -5.95
C PHE A 318 -20.26 25.44 -6.54
N ASN A 319 -19.21 25.82 -7.25
CA ASN A 319 -19.08 27.14 -7.85
C ASN A 319 -18.41 27.12 -9.22
N THR A 320 -18.63 26.09 -10.01
CA THR A 320 -18.01 25.89 -11.34
C THR A 320 -18.25 27.08 -12.27
N PRO A 321 -19.47 27.65 -12.42
CA PRO A 321 -19.68 28.79 -13.30
C PRO A 321 -19.06 30.09 -12.79
N GLY A 322 -18.89 30.21 -11.45
CA GLY A 322 -18.40 31.46 -10.83
C GLY A 322 -16.90 31.51 -10.59
N THR A 323 -16.17 30.41 -10.84
CA THR A 323 -14.73 30.32 -10.58
C THR A 323 -13.97 30.13 -11.89
N PRO A 324 -13.10 31.10 -12.29
CA PRO A 324 -12.34 31.02 -13.53
C PRO A 324 -11.47 29.76 -13.58
N GLY A 325 -11.58 28.99 -14.66
CA GLY A 325 -10.81 27.78 -14.90
C GLY A 325 -11.49 26.49 -14.46
N CYS A 326 -12.53 26.51 -13.64
CA CYS A 326 -13.23 25.30 -13.18
C CYS A 326 -13.82 24.48 -14.35
N SER A 327 -14.41 25.13 -15.33
CA SER A 327 -15.03 24.45 -16.48
C SER A 327 -14.02 23.77 -17.43
N THR A 328 -12.74 24.07 -17.28
CA THR A 328 -11.66 23.51 -18.12
C THR A 328 -10.64 22.70 -17.32
N ALA A 329 -10.74 22.68 -16.00
CA ALA A 329 -9.88 21.91 -15.12
C ALA A 329 -10.19 20.42 -15.19
N THR A 330 -9.16 19.58 -15.14
CA THR A 330 -9.32 18.16 -14.87
C THR A 330 -9.41 18.00 -13.37
N LEU A 331 -10.59 17.66 -12.86
CA LEU A 331 -10.87 17.45 -11.45
C LEU A 331 -10.91 15.96 -11.15
N ILE A 332 -10.43 15.59 -9.97
CA ILE A 332 -10.46 14.23 -9.46
C ILE A 332 -11.58 14.15 -8.43
N ASP A 333 -12.54 13.27 -8.67
CA ASP A 333 -13.65 13.04 -7.75
C ASP A 333 -13.18 12.21 -6.55
N PRO A 334 -13.79 12.40 -5.35
CA PRO A 334 -13.48 11.63 -4.17
C PRO A 334 -13.78 10.14 -4.36
N VAL A 335 -13.11 9.29 -3.61
CA VAL A 335 -13.35 7.84 -3.62
C VAL A 335 -14.52 7.45 -2.72
N ALA A 336 -14.78 8.21 -1.68
CA ALA A 336 -15.95 8.08 -0.81
C ALA A 336 -16.47 9.46 -0.42
N GLN A 337 -17.79 9.57 -0.24
CA GLN A 337 -18.45 10.78 0.23
C GLN A 337 -19.74 10.41 0.98
N TYR A 338 -20.19 11.32 1.83
CA TYR A 338 -21.47 11.21 2.53
C TYR A 338 -22.06 12.62 2.78
N ASP A 339 -23.38 12.69 2.87
CA ASP A 339 -24.08 13.95 3.10
C ASP A 339 -24.18 14.29 4.59
N HIS A 340 -24.56 15.55 4.88
CA HIS A 340 -24.67 16.08 6.23
C HIS A 340 -25.82 15.47 7.06
N THR A 341 -26.61 14.54 6.52
CA THR A 341 -27.54 13.73 7.32
C THR A 341 -26.82 12.60 8.07
N LEU A 342 -25.62 12.21 7.60
CA LEU A 342 -24.81 11.16 8.18
C LEU A 342 -23.69 11.69 9.09
N GLY A 343 -23.12 12.85 8.78
CA GLY A 343 -22.04 13.48 9.53
C GLY A 343 -21.73 14.85 8.95
N ILE A 344 -21.00 15.69 9.67
CA ILE A 344 -20.80 17.11 9.31
C ILE A 344 -19.32 17.55 9.31
N ALA A 345 -18.41 16.66 9.61
CA ALA A 345 -16.97 16.94 9.61
C ALA A 345 -16.16 15.64 9.55
N VAL A 346 -15.77 15.23 8.34
CA VAL A 346 -14.95 14.04 8.16
C VAL A 346 -13.62 14.16 8.90
N THR A 347 -13.32 13.15 9.70
CA THR A 347 -12.05 13.13 10.43
C THR A 347 -10.91 12.61 9.54
N GLY A 348 -11.18 11.70 8.59
CA GLY A 348 -10.17 10.89 7.94
C GLY A 348 -9.81 9.66 8.78
N GLY A 349 -8.75 8.95 8.43
CA GLY A 349 -8.43 7.68 9.10
C GLY A 349 -7.23 6.96 8.54
N TYR A 350 -7.24 5.61 8.59
CA TYR A 350 -6.15 4.75 8.16
C TYR A 350 -6.65 3.50 7.44
N VAL A 351 -5.85 2.99 6.51
CA VAL A 351 -6.04 1.64 6.01
C VAL A 351 -5.62 0.64 7.10
N TYR A 352 -6.55 -0.24 7.48
CA TYR A 352 -6.28 -1.26 8.48
C TYR A 352 -5.29 -2.30 7.96
N ARG A 353 -4.18 -2.47 8.70
CA ARG A 353 -3.09 -3.41 8.40
C ARG A 353 -2.69 -4.22 9.63
N GLY A 354 -3.55 -4.24 10.64
CA GLY A 354 -3.39 -5.07 11.84
C GLY A 354 -3.70 -6.54 11.59
N SER A 355 -3.40 -7.35 12.58
CA SER A 355 -3.56 -8.81 12.52
C SER A 355 -4.78 -9.34 13.28
N GLN A 356 -5.43 -8.50 14.11
CA GLN A 356 -6.50 -8.96 14.99
C GLN A 356 -7.83 -9.12 14.26
N ASN A 357 -8.04 -8.42 13.14
CA ASN A 357 -9.25 -8.58 12.34
C ASN A 357 -8.94 -8.68 10.84
N THR A 358 -8.88 -9.91 10.35
CA THR A 358 -8.65 -10.20 8.93
C THR A 358 -9.78 -9.71 8.02
N GLY A 359 -11.00 -9.53 8.55
CA GLY A 359 -12.14 -8.98 7.80
C GLY A 359 -12.01 -7.50 7.48
N LEU A 360 -11.17 -6.75 8.21
CA LEU A 360 -10.89 -5.35 7.95
C LEU A 360 -9.59 -5.10 7.19
N LEU A 361 -8.77 -6.14 7.01
CA LEU A 361 -7.49 -5.99 6.31
C LEU A 361 -7.70 -5.35 4.93
N GLY A 362 -6.92 -4.30 4.63
CA GLY A 362 -7.04 -3.52 3.40
C GLY A 362 -8.26 -2.61 3.32
N ARG A 363 -9.02 -2.42 4.39
CA ARG A 363 -10.11 -1.43 4.44
C ARG A 363 -9.62 -0.13 5.03
N TYR A 364 -9.99 0.97 4.41
CA TYR A 364 -9.79 2.31 4.98
C TYR A 364 -10.88 2.57 6.02
N LEU A 365 -10.48 2.72 7.28
CA LEU A 365 -11.38 3.08 8.38
C LEU A 365 -11.25 4.57 8.64
N PHE A 366 -12.38 5.28 8.69
CA PHE A 366 -12.42 6.71 8.93
C PHE A 366 -13.66 7.09 9.75
N GLY A 367 -13.66 8.28 10.31
CA GLY A 367 -14.74 8.74 11.18
C GLY A 367 -15.21 10.13 10.86
N ASP A 368 -16.23 10.56 11.61
CA ASP A 368 -16.77 11.90 11.61
C ASP A 368 -16.75 12.49 13.02
N PHE A 369 -16.28 13.73 13.13
CA PHE A 369 -16.14 14.41 14.41
C PHE A 369 -17.50 14.78 15.03
N GLY A 370 -18.46 15.19 14.19
CA GLY A 370 -19.75 15.67 14.66
C GLY A 370 -20.71 14.56 15.03
N SER A 371 -20.74 13.47 14.25
CA SER A 371 -21.67 12.36 14.48
C SER A 371 -21.09 11.25 15.34
N GLY A 372 -19.75 11.14 15.44
CA GLY A 372 -19.09 10.03 16.13
C GLY A 372 -19.16 8.69 15.39
N ARG A 373 -19.60 8.70 14.13
CA ARG A 373 -19.67 7.50 13.30
C ARG A 373 -18.30 7.07 12.81
N ILE A 374 -18.14 5.76 12.64
CA ILE A 374 -16.96 5.13 12.01
C ILE A 374 -17.44 4.29 10.84
N TRP A 375 -16.80 4.50 9.69
CA TRP A 375 -17.06 3.77 8.46
C TRP A 375 -15.83 2.98 8.02
N ALA A 376 -16.07 2.02 7.12
CA ALA A 376 -15.03 1.34 6.37
C ALA A 376 -15.27 1.45 4.86
N TRP A 377 -14.17 1.59 4.13
CA TRP A 377 -14.11 1.58 2.68
C TRP A 377 -13.11 0.53 2.20
N ILE A 378 -13.36 -0.11 1.05
CA ILE A 378 -12.41 -1.08 0.47
C ILE A 378 -11.35 -0.31 -0.31
N ALA A 379 -10.16 -0.16 0.25
CA ALA A 379 -9.07 0.65 -0.31
C ALA A 379 -8.65 0.23 -1.73
N GLU A 380 -8.66 -1.06 -2.03
CA GLU A 380 -8.20 -1.60 -3.33
C GLU A 380 -9.22 -1.45 -4.48
N ASN A 381 -10.44 -1.00 -4.19
CA ASN A 381 -11.50 -0.78 -5.19
C ASN A 381 -11.93 0.69 -5.29
N ALA A 382 -11.07 1.61 -4.91
CA ALA A 382 -11.31 3.04 -4.88
C ALA A 382 -11.40 3.65 -6.29
N THR A 383 -12.47 3.36 -7.02
CA THR A 383 -12.65 3.85 -8.40
C THR A 383 -13.80 4.82 -8.59
N ARG A 384 -14.65 5.03 -7.59
CA ARG A 384 -15.81 5.98 -7.65
C ARG A 384 -16.34 6.31 -6.26
N PRO A 385 -16.96 7.51 -6.07
CA PRO A 385 -17.70 7.81 -4.85
C PRO A 385 -18.81 6.78 -4.63
N ARG A 386 -18.77 6.13 -3.48
CA ARG A 386 -19.83 5.23 -3.00
C ARG A 386 -20.10 5.53 -1.55
N GLU A 387 -21.28 5.27 -1.10
CA GLU A 387 -21.57 5.34 0.34
C GLU A 387 -20.71 4.33 1.09
N PRO A 388 -19.94 4.78 2.10
CA PRO A 388 -19.12 3.90 2.91
C PRO A 388 -19.98 2.99 3.80
N THR A 389 -19.43 1.84 4.17
CA THR A 389 -20.13 0.93 5.10
C THR A 389 -19.97 1.42 6.53
N GLN A 390 -21.04 1.81 7.21
CA GLN A 390 -21.01 2.18 8.62
C GLN A 390 -20.70 0.96 9.48
N LEU A 391 -19.70 1.09 10.35
CA LEU A 391 -19.28 0.06 11.31
C LEU A 391 -19.79 0.36 12.71
N LEU A 392 -19.71 1.61 13.15
CA LEU A 392 -20.13 2.05 14.47
C LEU A 392 -20.84 3.39 14.42
N ASP A 393 -21.73 3.60 15.39
CA ASP A 393 -22.30 4.89 15.77
C ASP A 393 -21.98 5.09 17.26
N THR A 394 -21.25 6.15 17.58
CA THR A 394 -20.73 6.39 18.93
C THR A 394 -21.10 7.80 19.41
N ASN A 395 -20.92 8.05 20.70
CA ASN A 395 -21.10 9.39 21.28
C ASN A 395 -19.76 10.15 21.42
N PHE A 396 -18.67 9.68 20.76
CA PHE A 396 -17.38 10.33 20.82
C PHE A 396 -17.24 11.41 19.74
N ALA A 397 -16.56 12.50 20.10
CA ALA A 397 -16.10 13.48 19.12
C ALA A 397 -14.75 13.00 18.57
N ILE A 398 -14.78 12.22 17.50
CA ILE A 398 -13.58 11.55 16.96
C ILE A 398 -12.71 12.58 16.24
N ALA A 399 -11.70 13.13 16.92
CA ALA A 399 -10.82 14.14 16.36
C ALA A 399 -9.73 13.56 15.44
N SER A 400 -9.37 12.30 15.63
CA SER A 400 -8.30 11.64 14.88
C SER A 400 -8.38 10.12 15.07
N PHE A 401 -7.55 9.43 14.29
CA PHE A 401 -7.17 8.06 14.57
C PHE A 401 -5.67 7.97 14.82
N GLY A 402 -5.22 6.88 15.43
CA GLY A 402 -3.83 6.49 15.55
C GLY A 402 -3.65 5.07 15.05
N GLN A 403 -2.49 4.77 14.47
CA GLN A 403 -2.14 3.42 14.06
C GLN A 403 -0.87 2.98 14.80
N GLY A 404 -0.94 1.86 15.51
CA GLY A 404 0.20 1.23 16.13
C GLY A 404 1.22 0.71 15.11
N ASN A 405 2.46 0.48 15.54
CA ASN A 405 3.47 -0.15 14.68
C ASN A 405 3.06 -1.59 14.25
N ASP A 406 2.14 -2.21 15.00
CA ASP A 406 1.49 -3.49 14.68
C ASP A 406 0.34 -3.39 13.67
N GLY A 407 0.00 -2.17 13.22
CA GLY A 407 -1.10 -1.92 12.28
C GLY A 407 -2.49 -1.83 12.91
N GLU A 408 -2.62 -2.02 14.23
CA GLU A 408 -3.89 -1.89 14.95
C GLU A 408 -4.31 -0.42 15.07
N LEU A 409 -5.62 -0.16 15.11
CA LEU A 409 -6.17 1.19 15.06
C LEU A 409 -6.79 1.63 16.39
N TYR A 410 -6.68 2.92 16.63
CA TYR A 410 -7.18 3.60 17.81
C TYR A 410 -7.94 4.87 17.39
N ALA A 411 -9.06 5.15 18.02
CA ALA A 411 -9.78 6.42 17.87
C ALA A 411 -9.39 7.38 18.99
N VAL A 412 -9.18 8.64 18.62
CA VAL A 412 -8.85 9.74 19.55
C VAL A 412 -10.12 10.57 19.76
N ASP A 413 -10.71 10.44 20.93
CA ASP A 413 -11.86 11.22 21.35
C ASP A 413 -11.42 12.58 21.88
N TYR A 414 -11.85 13.66 21.24
CA TYR A 414 -11.57 15.05 21.65
C TYR A 414 -11.99 15.36 23.09
N GLY A 415 -12.98 14.61 23.61
CA GLY A 415 -13.40 14.66 25.01
C GLY A 415 -12.35 14.19 26.02
N GLY A 416 -11.20 13.68 25.54
CA GLY A 416 -10.03 13.38 26.37
C GLY A 416 -9.72 11.90 26.54
N THR A 417 -10.39 11.02 25.83
CA THR A 417 -10.16 9.58 25.92
C THR A 417 -9.54 8.98 24.66
N LEU A 418 -8.81 7.87 24.85
CA LEU A 418 -8.27 7.07 23.75
C LEU A 418 -9.01 5.75 23.72
N GLN A 419 -9.49 5.38 22.55
CA GLN A 419 -10.27 4.16 22.36
C GLN A 419 -9.51 3.22 21.42
N ARG A 420 -9.35 1.96 21.77
CA ARG A 420 -8.89 0.94 20.84
C ARG A 420 -10.07 0.43 20.03
N ILE A 421 -9.87 0.24 18.74
CA ILE A 421 -10.86 -0.43 17.89
C ILE A 421 -10.68 -1.92 18.10
N ASP A 422 -11.56 -2.50 18.91
CA ASP A 422 -11.60 -3.91 19.22
C ASP A 422 -12.65 -4.62 18.37
N PHE A 423 -12.51 -5.92 18.36
CA PHE A 423 -13.40 -6.79 17.61
C PHE A 423 -14.11 -7.68 18.63
N ALA A 424 -15.44 -7.73 18.57
CA ALA A 424 -16.13 -8.81 19.23
C ALA A 424 -15.47 -10.09 18.73
N THR A 425 -15.04 -10.94 19.65
CA THR A 425 -14.65 -12.30 19.28
C THR A 425 -15.84 -12.86 18.52
N VAL A 426 -15.79 -12.70 17.20
CA VAL A 426 -16.75 -13.37 16.36
C VAL A 426 -16.48 -14.83 16.63
N VAL A 427 -17.40 -15.49 17.35
CA VAL A 427 -17.60 -16.93 17.24
C VAL A 427 -18.22 -17.21 15.88
N GLY A 428 -17.81 -16.46 14.88
CA GLY A 428 -17.88 -16.69 13.46
C GLY A 428 -16.53 -17.25 13.11
N THR A 429 -16.45 -18.54 12.97
CA THR A 429 -15.32 -19.28 12.44
C THR A 429 -14.65 -18.47 11.35
N ASN A 430 -13.36 -18.15 11.50
CA ASN A 430 -12.51 -17.76 10.39
C ASN A 430 -12.91 -18.68 9.22
N PRO A 431 -13.46 -18.17 8.10
CA PRO A 431 -13.96 -19.02 7.02
C PRO A 431 -12.84 -19.86 6.40
N ALA A 432 -11.58 -19.55 6.71
CA ALA A 432 -10.43 -20.34 6.31
C ALA A 432 -10.50 -21.72 7.01
N PRO A 433 -10.64 -22.81 6.25
CA PRO A 433 -10.65 -24.14 6.82
C PRO A 433 -9.39 -24.41 7.63
N ARG A 434 -9.53 -24.89 8.87
CA ARG A 434 -8.36 -25.19 9.73
C ARG A 434 -7.49 -26.32 9.19
N GLN A 435 -8.07 -27.23 8.41
CA GLN A 435 -7.37 -28.37 7.82
C GLN A 435 -7.20 -28.13 6.32
N LEU A 436 -6.01 -28.32 5.80
CA LEU A 436 -5.72 -28.14 4.37
C LEU A 436 -6.62 -29.02 3.49
N SER A 437 -6.91 -30.26 3.95
CA SER A 437 -7.83 -31.18 3.24
C SER A 437 -9.25 -30.66 3.10
N ALA A 438 -9.67 -29.69 3.90
CA ALA A 438 -11.00 -29.08 3.84
C ALA A 438 -11.06 -27.84 2.96
N THR A 439 -9.93 -27.36 2.39
CA THR A 439 -9.88 -26.14 1.56
C THR A 439 -10.44 -26.33 0.15
N GLY A 440 -10.61 -27.58 -0.28
CA GLY A 440 -10.94 -27.88 -1.68
C GLY A 440 -9.78 -27.69 -2.67
N CYS A 441 -8.62 -27.22 -2.24
CA CYS A 441 -7.44 -27.00 -3.08
C CYS A 441 -6.51 -28.22 -3.17
N VAL A 442 -6.72 -29.19 -2.30
CA VAL A 442 -6.02 -30.48 -2.30
C VAL A 442 -7.03 -31.64 -2.26
N SER A 443 -6.57 -32.83 -2.56
CA SER A 443 -7.37 -34.04 -2.40
C SER A 443 -7.72 -34.25 -0.93
N SER A 444 -8.98 -34.49 -0.62
CA SER A 444 -9.43 -34.80 0.75
C SER A 444 -8.92 -36.14 1.27
N ALA A 445 -8.59 -37.05 0.35
CA ALA A 445 -8.06 -38.39 0.66
C ALA A 445 -6.54 -38.39 0.89
N ASP A 446 -5.80 -37.54 0.15
CA ASP A 446 -4.35 -37.35 0.31
C ASP A 446 -4.03 -35.85 0.10
N PRO A 447 -3.93 -35.06 1.18
CA PRO A 447 -3.67 -33.62 1.07
C PRO A 447 -2.32 -33.23 0.41
N LYS A 448 -1.44 -34.18 0.16
CA LYS A 448 -0.20 -33.95 -0.61
C LYS A 448 -0.48 -33.78 -2.11
N GLN A 449 -1.62 -34.23 -2.57
CA GLN A 449 -2.01 -34.14 -3.97
C GLN A 449 -2.88 -32.89 -4.20
N PRO A 450 -2.57 -32.07 -5.23
CA PRO A 450 -3.45 -30.95 -5.59
C PRO A 450 -4.82 -31.48 -6.04
N ALA A 451 -5.85 -30.66 -5.87
CA ALA A 451 -7.16 -30.95 -6.45
C ALA A 451 -7.08 -30.97 -7.99
N THR A 452 -7.93 -31.74 -8.62
CA THR A 452 -7.89 -31.98 -10.09
C THR A 452 -8.08 -30.72 -10.94
N GLY A 453 -8.71 -29.68 -10.38
CA GLY A 453 -8.93 -28.39 -11.07
C GLY A 453 -7.74 -27.44 -11.11
N LEU A 454 -6.64 -27.79 -10.46
CA LEU A 454 -5.45 -26.93 -10.36
C LEU A 454 -4.53 -27.11 -11.57
N ILE A 455 -4.02 -25.98 -12.08
CA ILE A 455 -3.09 -25.92 -13.22
C ILE A 455 -1.67 -25.77 -12.63
N PRO A 456 -0.76 -26.74 -12.84
CA PRO A 456 0.60 -26.61 -12.38
C PRO A 456 1.37 -25.56 -13.18
N TYR A 457 2.29 -24.86 -12.53
CA TYR A 457 3.23 -23.94 -13.18
C TYR A 457 4.59 -23.94 -12.51
N ALA A 458 5.59 -23.50 -13.24
CA ALA A 458 6.95 -23.29 -12.75
C ALA A 458 7.46 -21.92 -13.17
N ILE A 459 8.55 -21.46 -12.59
CA ILE A 459 9.15 -20.16 -12.91
C ILE A 459 10.62 -20.35 -13.31
N ASN A 460 11.10 -19.49 -14.20
CA ASN A 460 12.49 -19.53 -14.69
C ASN A 460 13.49 -19.20 -13.59
N ALA A 461 13.30 -18.04 -12.94
CA ALA A 461 14.16 -17.58 -11.85
C ALA A 461 13.45 -17.83 -10.51
N GLN A 462 14.07 -18.64 -9.65
CA GLN A 462 13.47 -19.08 -8.39
C GLN A 462 13.60 -18.04 -7.29
N PHE A 463 12.51 -17.84 -6.50
CA PHE A 463 12.60 -17.14 -5.21
C PHE A 463 13.38 -17.96 -4.20
N TRP A 464 14.29 -17.33 -3.50
CA TRP A 464 14.93 -17.94 -2.34
C TRP A 464 13.92 -18.11 -1.20
N SER A 465 13.93 -19.24 -0.55
CA SER A 465 13.17 -19.54 0.67
C SER A 465 13.93 -20.64 1.44
N ASP A 466 15.05 -20.26 2.04
CA ASP A 466 15.90 -21.11 2.90
C ASP A 466 16.23 -22.49 2.29
N GLY A 467 16.39 -22.54 0.96
CA GLY A 467 16.71 -23.75 0.22
C GLY A 467 15.57 -24.74 0.03
N ALA A 468 14.32 -24.34 0.28
CA ALA A 468 13.16 -25.19 0.02
C ALA A 468 12.82 -25.26 -1.47
N ASP A 469 12.53 -26.49 -1.93
CA ASP A 469 11.89 -26.73 -3.21
C ASP A 469 10.42 -26.29 -3.18
N LYS A 470 9.89 -25.92 -4.34
CA LYS A 470 8.52 -25.40 -4.45
C LYS A 470 7.76 -26.02 -5.60
N ASP A 471 6.61 -26.60 -5.29
CA ASP A 471 5.59 -26.94 -6.29
C ASP A 471 4.53 -25.86 -6.29
N ARG A 472 3.95 -25.52 -7.47
CA ARG A 472 3.07 -24.38 -7.63
C ARG A 472 1.88 -24.70 -8.52
N TRP A 473 0.71 -24.14 -8.16
CA TRP A 473 -0.52 -24.31 -8.93
C TRP A 473 -1.36 -23.04 -8.92
N ILE A 474 -2.11 -22.86 -10.01
CA ILE A 474 -3.12 -21.84 -10.18
C ILE A 474 -4.49 -22.51 -10.15
N ALA A 475 -5.39 -22.04 -9.32
CA ALA A 475 -6.80 -22.37 -9.34
C ALA A 475 -7.59 -21.10 -9.74
N LEU A 476 -8.29 -21.17 -10.87
CA LEU A 476 -9.12 -20.06 -11.36
C LEU A 476 -10.60 -20.48 -11.32
N PRO A 477 -11.52 -19.57 -10.98
CA PRO A 477 -12.94 -19.83 -11.15
C PRO A 477 -13.26 -20.16 -12.62
N ASP A 478 -14.16 -21.10 -12.84
CA ASP A 478 -14.52 -21.52 -14.19
C ASP A 478 -15.01 -20.35 -15.05
N GLY A 479 -14.57 -20.32 -16.30
CA GLY A 479 -14.88 -19.25 -17.24
C GLY A 479 -14.06 -17.96 -17.08
N GLN A 480 -13.38 -17.74 -15.96
CA GLN A 480 -12.55 -16.56 -15.74
C GLN A 480 -11.17 -16.68 -16.40
N ARG A 481 -10.53 -15.55 -16.70
CA ARG A 481 -9.22 -15.50 -17.38
C ARG A 481 -8.25 -14.60 -16.63
N ILE A 482 -6.98 -14.85 -16.81
CA ILE A 482 -5.87 -14.01 -16.36
C ILE A 482 -5.62 -12.97 -17.43
N SER A 483 -5.52 -11.69 -17.05
CA SER A 483 -5.10 -10.62 -17.95
C SER A 483 -3.58 -10.48 -17.90
N THR A 484 -2.93 -10.58 -19.05
CA THR A 484 -1.49 -10.32 -19.18
C THR A 484 -1.28 -8.83 -19.45
N GLY A 485 -0.62 -8.12 -18.53
CA GLY A 485 -0.32 -6.69 -18.68
C GLY A 485 0.70 -6.41 -19.76
N ASN A 486 0.75 -5.16 -20.24
CA ASN A 486 1.75 -4.69 -21.20
C ASN A 486 3.17 -4.61 -20.61
N ASP A 487 3.29 -4.54 -19.31
CA ASP A 487 4.53 -4.53 -18.52
C ASP A 487 5.05 -5.95 -18.20
N GLY A 488 4.27 -6.97 -18.55
CA GLY A 488 4.58 -8.39 -18.29
C GLY A 488 3.96 -8.95 -17.01
N ASP A 489 3.51 -8.10 -16.08
CA ASP A 489 2.82 -8.50 -14.86
C ASP A 489 1.38 -8.97 -15.17
N TRP A 490 0.87 -9.93 -14.39
CA TRP A 490 -0.43 -10.54 -14.62
C TRP A 490 -1.47 -10.12 -13.60
N SER A 491 -2.70 -9.90 -14.07
CA SER A 491 -3.85 -9.60 -13.23
C SER A 491 -4.81 -10.77 -13.18
N PHE A 492 -5.29 -11.11 -11.99
CA PHE A 492 -6.10 -12.30 -11.72
C PHE A 492 -7.55 -11.94 -11.38
N PRO A 493 -8.53 -12.73 -11.78
CA PRO A 493 -9.93 -12.52 -11.40
C PRO A 493 -10.16 -12.80 -9.91
N ASN A 494 -11.21 -12.21 -9.34
CA ASN A 494 -11.68 -12.55 -8.00
C ASN A 494 -12.02 -14.03 -7.90
N GLY A 495 -11.74 -14.66 -6.78
CA GLY A 495 -11.89 -16.10 -6.58
C GLY A 495 -10.66 -16.93 -6.94
N THR A 496 -9.59 -16.32 -7.48
CA THR A 496 -8.33 -17.01 -7.78
C THR A 496 -7.64 -17.49 -6.50
N VAL A 497 -7.05 -18.69 -6.56
CA VAL A 497 -6.15 -19.21 -5.51
C VAL A 497 -4.82 -19.63 -6.14
N LEU A 498 -3.73 -19.13 -5.59
CA LEU A 498 -2.35 -19.53 -5.91
C LEU A 498 -1.85 -20.44 -4.78
N MET A 499 -1.59 -21.70 -5.08
CA MET A 499 -1.10 -22.68 -4.11
C MET A 499 0.38 -22.94 -4.31
N LYS A 500 1.14 -22.93 -3.20
CA LYS A 500 2.57 -23.30 -3.17
C LYS A 500 2.81 -24.32 -2.05
N ASN A 501 3.49 -25.41 -2.39
CA ASN A 501 4.08 -26.32 -1.42
C ASN A 501 5.57 -26.00 -1.25
N PHE A 502 6.05 -25.99 -0.02
CA PHE A 502 7.46 -25.85 0.32
C PHE A 502 7.97 -27.18 0.88
N ARG A 503 9.05 -27.70 0.29
CA ARG A 503 9.67 -28.96 0.67
C ARG A 503 11.15 -28.81 1.02
N ILE A 504 11.60 -29.56 2.02
CA ILE A 504 13.04 -29.76 2.28
C ILE A 504 13.30 -31.24 2.06
N GLY A 505 14.03 -31.55 0.98
CA GLY A 505 14.12 -32.90 0.46
C GLY A 505 12.74 -33.42 0.06
N THR A 506 12.29 -34.53 0.64
CA THR A 506 10.96 -35.10 0.38
C THR A 506 9.89 -34.65 1.35
N ARG A 507 10.27 -33.94 2.43
CA ARG A 507 9.34 -33.53 3.49
C ARG A 507 8.66 -32.22 3.15
N LEU A 508 7.34 -32.19 3.14
CA LEU A 508 6.52 -30.99 3.09
C LEU A 508 6.63 -30.26 4.44
N ILE A 509 6.91 -28.96 4.39
CA ILE A 509 7.00 -28.10 5.58
C ILE A 509 5.77 -27.23 5.66
N GLU A 510 5.43 -26.56 4.53
CA GLU A 510 4.35 -25.60 4.46
C GLU A 510 3.59 -25.76 3.14
N THR A 511 2.27 -25.61 3.20
CA THR A 511 1.45 -25.28 2.02
C THR A 511 0.91 -23.88 2.23
N ARG A 512 1.15 -23.00 1.29
CA ARG A 512 0.65 -21.63 1.31
C ARG A 512 -0.42 -21.45 0.25
N LEU A 513 -1.59 -20.92 0.65
CA LEU A 513 -2.65 -20.47 -0.24
C LEU A 513 -2.63 -18.95 -0.26
N PHE A 514 -2.42 -18.36 -1.42
CA PHE A 514 -2.52 -16.91 -1.62
C PHE A 514 -3.69 -16.67 -2.58
N MET A 515 -4.71 -15.94 -2.14
CA MET A 515 -5.98 -15.90 -2.87
C MET A 515 -6.53 -14.49 -3.02
N ARG A 516 -7.22 -14.27 -4.13
CA ARG A 516 -7.99 -13.06 -4.36
C ARG A 516 -9.45 -13.31 -3.99
N HIS A 517 -9.87 -12.75 -2.86
CA HIS A 517 -11.21 -12.92 -2.31
C HIS A 517 -12.31 -12.35 -3.24
N PRO A 518 -13.59 -12.70 -3.04
CA PRO A 518 -14.69 -12.16 -3.84
C PRO A 518 -14.82 -10.64 -3.84
N ASP A 519 -14.36 -9.97 -2.78
CA ASP A 519 -14.30 -8.52 -2.65
C ASP A 519 -13.11 -7.88 -3.38
N GLY A 520 -12.22 -8.67 -3.97
CA GLY A 520 -11.05 -8.24 -4.73
C GLY A 520 -9.76 -8.11 -3.92
N VAL A 521 -9.84 -8.25 -2.60
CA VAL A 521 -8.67 -8.16 -1.71
C VAL A 521 -7.89 -9.48 -1.73
N TRP A 522 -6.56 -9.39 -1.66
CA TRP A 522 -5.69 -10.55 -1.55
C TRP A 522 -5.41 -10.91 -0.08
N GLY A 523 -5.33 -12.20 0.21
CA GLY A 523 -4.96 -12.74 1.51
C GLY A 523 -4.11 -14.00 1.41
N GLY A 524 -3.21 -14.21 2.36
CA GLY A 524 -2.30 -15.36 2.38
C GLY A 524 -2.52 -16.23 3.61
N PHE A 525 -2.58 -17.55 3.42
CA PHE A 525 -2.85 -18.53 4.48
C PHE A 525 -1.76 -19.60 4.50
N SER A 526 -1.06 -19.72 5.63
CA SER A 526 0.01 -20.70 5.84
C SER A 526 -0.52 -21.92 6.57
N TYR A 527 -0.28 -23.10 5.99
CA TYR A 527 -0.64 -24.41 6.59
C TYR A 527 0.64 -25.16 6.93
N GLU A 528 0.84 -25.46 8.21
CA GLU A 528 1.98 -26.23 8.73
C GLU A 528 1.70 -27.73 8.64
N TRP A 529 2.59 -28.49 7.98
CA TRP A 529 2.51 -29.94 7.86
C TRP A 529 2.91 -30.64 9.16
N ASN A 530 2.11 -31.64 9.55
CA ASN A 530 2.46 -32.50 10.67
C ASN A 530 3.67 -33.40 10.35
N ALA A 531 4.26 -33.97 11.39
CA ALA A 531 5.46 -34.82 11.26
C ALA A 531 5.18 -36.08 10.40
N GLU A 532 3.99 -36.62 10.49
CA GLU A 532 3.53 -37.82 9.80
C GLU A 532 3.21 -37.57 8.31
N GLN A 533 3.24 -36.31 7.87
CA GLN A 533 2.97 -35.92 6.48
C GLN A 533 1.58 -36.37 5.99
N THR A 534 0.59 -36.35 6.87
CA THR A 534 -0.78 -36.78 6.60
C THR A 534 -1.75 -35.62 6.49
N GLN A 535 -1.44 -34.48 7.11
CA GLN A 535 -2.27 -33.28 7.14
C GLN A 535 -1.46 -32.03 7.40
N ALA A 536 -1.96 -30.89 6.92
CA ALA A 536 -1.47 -29.57 7.30
C ALA A 536 -2.58 -28.75 7.96
N THR A 537 -2.20 -27.98 8.99
CA THR A 537 -3.12 -27.19 9.80
C THR A 537 -2.82 -25.71 9.63
N LEU A 538 -3.88 -24.89 9.50
CA LEU A 538 -3.79 -23.44 9.39
C LEU A 538 -3.09 -22.87 10.64
N LEU A 539 -2.08 -22.03 10.39
CA LEU A 539 -1.44 -21.21 11.41
C LEU A 539 -2.16 -19.86 11.50
N GLU A 540 -2.66 -19.53 12.66
CA GLU A 540 -3.15 -18.19 12.98
C GLU A 540 -1.97 -17.36 13.47
N GLY A 541 -1.56 -16.36 12.68
CA GLY A 541 -0.36 -15.55 12.93
C GLY A 541 0.92 -16.19 12.41
N GLY A 542 2.03 -15.43 12.50
CA GLY A 542 3.35 -15.91 12.09
C GLY A 542 3.98 -16.84 13.12
N ALA A 543 4.87 -17.73 12.66
CA ALA A 543 5.61 -18.62 13.55
C ALA A 543 7.01 -18.93 13.02
N VAL A 544 7.96 -19.19 13.91
CA VAL A 544 9.26 -19.79 13.56
C VAL A 544 9.30 -21.17 14.20
N ARG A 545 9.72 -22.17 13.42
CA ARG A 545 9.89 -23.56 13.86
C ARG A 545 11.32 -24.04 13.65
N ASP A 546 11.86 -24.72 14.65
CA ASP A 546 13.08 -25.49 14.48
C ASP A 546 12.75 -26.81 13.76
N LEU A 547 13.35 -27.02 12.59
CA LEU A 547 13.18 -28.22 11.77
C LEU A 547 14.22 -29.30 12.11
N GLY A 548 15.12 -29.03 13.07
CA GLY A 548 16.25 -29.87 13.41
C GLY A 548 17.47 -29.65 12.51
N GLY A 549 18.63 -30.14 12.96
CA GLY A 549 19.89 -30.01 12.23
C GLY A 549 20.40 -28.57 12.08
N GLY A 550 20.00 -27.66 12.98
CA GLY A 550 20.35 -26.24 12.94
C GLY A 550 19.58 -25.43 11.87
N ARG A 551 18.48 -25.95 11.39
CA ARG A 551 17.63 -25.32 10.37
C ARG A 551 16.31 -24.88 10.98
N SER A 552 15.99 -23.60 10.84
CA SER A 552 14.69 -23.05 11.22
C SER A 552 13.87 -22.66 9.99
N TRP A 553 12.55 -22.60 10.13
CA TRP A 553 11.59 -22.19 9.09
C TRP A 553 10.65 -21.13 9.62
N MET A 554 10.48 -20.07 8.84
CA MET A 554 9.55 -18.99 9.15
C MET A 554 8.25 -19.16 8.36
N PHE A 555 7.15 -19.33 9.08
CA PHE A 555 5.81 -19.24 8.55
C PHE A 555 5.35 -17.78 8.66
N PRO A 556 5.07 -17.08 7.56
CA PRO A 556 4.56 -15.71 7.62
C PRO A 556 3.13 -15.67 8.13
N SER A 557 2.78 -14.61 8.85
CA SER A 557 1.39 -14.27 9.12
C SER A 557 0.66 -13.83 7.84
N GLU A 558 -0.67 -13.73 7.90
CA GLU A 558 -1.49 -13.23 6.80
C GLU A 558 -1.04 -11.82 6.35
N GLY A 559 -0.81 -10.90 7.29
CA GLY A 559 -0.29 -9.57 7.01
C GLY A 559 1.10 -9.57 6.38
N GLN A 560 2.01 -10.41 6.91
CA GLN A 560 3.37 -10.54 6.39
C GLN A 560 3.45 -11.13 4.96
N CYS A 561 2.43 -11.82 4.49
CA CYS A 561 2.36 -12.23 3.08
C CYS A 561 2.34 -11.02 2.16
N LEU A 562 1.63 -9.96 2.56
CA LEU A 562 1.44 -8.75 1.76
C LEU A 562 2.68 -7.84 1.74
N ASP A 563 3.60 -7.98 2.68
CA ASP A 563 4.89 -7.26 2.68
C ASP A 563 5.74 -7.61 1.44
N CYS A 564 5.67 -8.87 0.97
CA CYS A 564 6.34 -9.33 -0.24
C CYS A 564 5.43 -9.31 -1.47
N HIS A 565 4.15 -9.67 -1.30
CA HIS A 565 3.14 -9.63 -2.34
C HIS A 565 2.58 -8.20 -2.51
N THR A 566 3.45 -7.25 -2.89
CA THR A 566 3.09 -5.84 -3.01
C THR A 566 2.15 -5.56 -4.18
N GLN A 567 1.37 -4.49 -4.09
CA GLN A 567 0.50 -4.06 -5.19
C GLN A 567 1.33 -3.63 -6.40
N ALA A 568 2.45 -2.95 -6.19
CA ALA A 568 3.36 -2.54 -7.26
C ALA A 568 3.89 -3.72 -8.08
N ALA A 569 3.95 -4.93 -7.49
CA ALA A 569 4.33 -6.18 -8.17
C ALA A 569 3.12 -7.02 -8.62
N GLY A 570 1.93 -6.44 -8.72
CA GLY A 570 0.72 -7.16 -9.16
C GLY A 570 0.25 -8.25 -8.20
N ARG A 571 0.70 -8.28 -6.95
CA ARG A 571 0.37 -9.25 -5.90
C ARG A 571 0.84 -10.70 -6.17
N SER A 572 0.91 -11.15 -7.40
CA SER A 572 1.11 -12.55 -7.78
C SER A 572 2.57 -12.89 -8.09
N LEU A 573 3.45 -12.87 -7.09
CA LEU A 573 4.89 -13.06 -7.28
C LEU A 573 5.26 -14.25 -8.16
N GLY A 574 6.00 -13.97 -9.26
CA GLY A 574 6.51 -14.94 -10.21
C GLY A 574 5.53 -15.38 -11.30
N LEU A 575 4.28 -14.89 -11.29
CA LEU A 575 3.32 -15.13 -12.36
C LEU A 575 3.33 -13.94 -13.33
N GLU A 576 4.30 -13.96 -14.22
CA GLU A 576 4.54 -12.98 -15.27
C GLU A 576 5.03 -13.66 -16.55
N THR A 577 4.90 -12.98 -17.67
CA THR A 577 5.21 -13.54 -18.99
C THR A 577 6.64 -14.07 -19.09
N ALA A 578 7.64 -13.31 -18.60
CA ALA A 578 9.05 -13.69 -18.70
C ALA A 578 9.44 -14.88 -17.81
N GLN A 579 8.74 -15.08 -16.70
CA GLN A 579 8.96 -16.22 -15.79
C GLN A 579 8.36 -17.51 -16.32
N LEU A 580 7.19 -17.44 -16.99
CA LEU A 580 6.46 -18.61 -17.48
C LEU A 580 6.77 -18.96 -18.94
N ASN A 581 7.64 -18.18 -19.61
CA ASN A 581 8.12 -18.55 -20.93
C ASN A 581 9.19 -19.66 -20.83
N ARG A 582 8.74 -20.87 -20.52
CA ARG A 582 9.57 -22.06 -20.33
C ARG A 582 8.80 -23.34 -20.65
N SER A 583 9.51 -24.45 -20.77
CA SER A 583 8.90 -25.79 -20.87
C SER A 583 8.60 -26.34 -19.48
N LEU A 584 7.41 -26.95 -19.35
CA LEU A 584 6.96 -27.69 -18.16
C LEU A 584 6.42 -29.05 -18.60
N THR A 585 6.71 -30.10 -17.82
CA THR A 585 6.06 -31.42 -18.00
C THR A 585 4.80 -31.44 -17.13
N TYR A 586 3.65 -31.57 -17.76
CA TYR A 586 2.35 -31.59 -17.10
C TYR A 586 2.02 -32.99 -16.58
N PRO A 587 1.86 -33.19 -15.24
CA PRO A 587 1.64 -34.53 -14.68
C PRO A 587 0.37 -35.22 -15.21
N GLN A 588 -0.66 -34.41 -15.55
CA GLN A 588 -1.95 -34.94 -16.01
C GLN A 588 -1.88 -35.68 -17.37
N THR A 589 -0.94 -35.26 -18.20
CA THR A 589 -0.79 -35.78 -19.57
C THR A 589 0.57 -36.41 -19.85
N ASN A 590 1.52 -36.21 -18.96
CA ASN A 590 2.94 -36.53 -19.13
C ASN A 590 3.57 -35.89 -20.39
N ARG A 591 3.04 -34.74 -20.83
CA ARG A 591 3.55 -33.97 -21.97
C ARG A 591 4.37 -32.78 -21.49
N SER A 592 5.49 -32.53 -22.16
CA SER A 592 6.28 -31.32 -21.98
C SER A 592 5.91 -30.31 -23.04
N ALA A 593 5.53 -29.10 -22.63
CA ALA A 593 5.17 -28.00 -23.52
C ALA A 593 5.53 -26.66 -22.88
N ASN A 594 5.62 -25.60 -23.70
CA ASN A 594 5.79 -24.24 -23.19
C ASN A 594 4.54 -23.84 -22.38
N GLU A 595 4.74 -23.23 -21.22
CA GLU A 595 3.65 -22.88 -20.31
C GLU A 595 2.74 -21.81 -20.92
N LEU A 596 3.29 -20.77 -21.59
CA LEU A 596 2.50 -19.73 -22.25
C LEU A 596 1.63 -20.33 -23.38
N THR A 597 2.19 -21.28 -24.16
CA THR A 597 1.45 -22.02 -25.19
C THR A 597 0.30 -22.80 -24.55
N THR A 598 0.59 -23.51 -23.47
CA THR A 598 -0.43 -24.33 -22.79
C THR A 598 -1.54 -23.47 -22.20
N LEU A 599 -1.18 -22.41 -21.45
CA LEU A 599 -2.17 -21.52 -20.82
C LEU A 599 -3.02 -20.78 -21.86
N SER A 600 -2.43 -20.42 -23.02
CA SER A 600 -3.16 -19.84 -24.14
C SER A 600 -4.11 -20.85 -24.77
N HIS A 601 -3.63 -22.11 -25.03
CA HIS A 601 -4.44 -23.19 -25.62
C HIS A 601 -5.69 -23.53 -24.79
N ILE A 602 -5.51 -23.65 -23.48
CA ILE A 602 -6.62 -23.95 -22.57
C ILE A 602 -7.48 -22.72 -22.22
N GLY A 603 -7.23 -21.58 -22.85
CA GLY A 603 -8.07 -20.38 -22.79
C GLY A 603 -8.06 -19.63 -21.46
N VAL A 604 -7.00 -19.71 -20.67
CA VAL A 604 -6.91 -18.99 -19.39
C VAL A 604 -6.21 -17.64 -19.49
N LEU A 605 -5.53 -17.32 -20.60
CA LEU A 605 -4.90 -16.01 -20.82
C LEU A 605 -5.74 -15.08 -21.69
N THR A 606 -5.68 -13.78 -21.40
CA THR A 606 -6.25 -12.72 -22.23
C THR A 606 -5.33 -11.47 -22.20
N PRO A 607 -4.82 -10.97 -23.36
CA PRO A 607 -4.91 -11.61 -24.67
C PRO A 607 -4.17 -12.95 -24.73
N THR A 608 -4.52 -13.78 -25.69
CA THR A 608 -3.82 -15.05 -25.97
C THR A 608 -2.42 -14.77 -26.51
N ILE A 609 -1.42 -15.45 -26.01
CA ILE A 609 -0.05 -15.39 -26.52
C ILE A 609 0.10 -16.43 -27.61
N ALA A 610 0.09 -15.97 -28.87
CA ALA A 610 0.11 -16.85 -30.03
C ALA A 610 1.48 -17.50 -30.27
N ASP A 611 2.56 -16.76 -30.07
CA ASP A 611 3.93 -17.23 -30.26
C ASP A 611 4.83 -16.88 -29.07
N PRO A 612 5.09 -17.83 -28.16
CA PRO A 612 5.98 -17.61 -27.01
C PRO A 612 7.42 -17.26 -27.37
N SER A 613 7.89 -17.62 -28.58
CA SER A 613 9.26 -17.31 -29.01
C SER A 613 9.50 -15.81 -29.19
N THR A 614 8.43 -15.04 -29.35
CA THR A 614 8.46 -13.57 -29.42
C THR A 614 8.42 -12.87 -28.06
N GLN A 615 8.18 -13.65 -26.99
CA GLN A 615 8.06 -13.14 -25.63
C GLN A 615 9.39 -13.23 -24.88
N PRO A 616 9.66 -12.31 -23.95
CA PRO A 616 10.84 -12.40 -23.11
C PRO A 616 10.81 -13.66 -22.25
N ALA A 617 12.01 -14.18 -21.94
CA ALA A 617 12.22 -15.24 -20.96
C ALA A 617 13.34 -14.86 -20.02
N LEU A 618 13.12 -14.94 -18.71
CA LEU A 618 14.20 -14.77 -17.74
C LEU A 618 15.16 -15.98 -17.80
N PRO A 619 16.48 -15.76 -17.73
CA PRO A 619 17.41 -16.88 -17.56
C PRO A 619 17.32 -17.45 -16.14
N ASP A 620 17.59 -18.73 -16.00
CA ASP A 620 17.81 -19.34 -14.67
C ASP A 620 19.06 -18.69 -14.04
N PRO A 621 18.96 -18.05 -12.88
CA PRO A 621 20.10 -17.42 -12.21
C PRO A 621 21.27 -18.36 -11.93
N LEU A 622 20.98 -19.61 -11.58
CA LEU A 622 21.98 -20.63 -11.27
C LEU A 622 22.29 -21.56 -12.46
N GLY A 623 21.63 -21.32 -13.60
CA GLY A 623 21.86 -22.05 -14.83
C GLY A 623 23.10 -21.59 -15.58
N THR A 624 23.24 -22.10 -16.83
CA THR A 624 24.38 -21.79 -17.71
C THR A 624 23.99 -20.91 -18.90
N THR A 625 22.74 -20.63 -19.10
CA THR A 625 22.23 -19.78 -20.19
C THR A 625 22.26 -18.31 -19.82
N GLY A 626 22.62 -17.44 -20.77
CA GLY A 626 22.77 -16.00 -20.56
C GLY A 626 24.11 -15.61 -19.95
N THR A 627 24.44 -14.33 -20.02
CA THR A 627 25.63 -13.75 -19.41
C THR A 627 25.51 -13.73 -17.88
N ILE A 628 26.63 -13.53 -17.18
CA ILE A 628 26.60 -13.35 -15.72
C ILE A 628 25.71 -12.17 -15.31
N SER A 629 25.69 -11.09 -16.12
CA SER A 629 24.83 -9.93 -15.93
C SER A 629 23.35 -10.31 -16.04
N ASP A 630 22.97 -11.05 -17.08
CA ASP A 630 21.58 -11.48 -17.28
C ASP A 630 21.11 -12.33 -16.10
N ARG A 631 21.92 -13.28 -15.66
CA ARG A 631 21.60 -14.19 -14.56
C ARG A 631 21.51 -13.46 -13.21
N ALA A 632 22.45 -12.56 -12.91
CA ALA A 632 22.43 -11.76 -11.68
C ALA A 632 21.22 -10.81 -11.67
N ARG A 633 20.89 -10.19 -12.80
CA ARG A 633 19.71 -9.31 -12.90
C ARG A 633 18.40 -10.08 -12.82
N ALA A 634 18.33 -11.30 -13.37
CA ALA A 634 17.16 -12.17 -13.17
C ALA A 634 17.01 -12.57 -11.70
N TYR A 635 18.12 -12.82 -10.99
CA TYR A 635 18.10 -13.07 -9.54
C TYR A 635 17.54 -11.85 -8.77
N LEU A 636 18.05 -10.65 -9.05
CA LEU A 636 17.61 -9.41 -8.40
C LEU A 636 16.16 -9.08 -8.73
N HIS A 637 15.75 -9.28 -9.98
CA HIS A 637 14.35 -9.14 -10.37
C HIS A 637 13.45 -10.03 -9.52
N THR A 638 13.75 -11.29 -9.41
CA THR A 638 12.89 -12.24 -8.70
C THR A 638 12.88 -12.03 -7.19
N ASN A 639 14.05 -11.75 -6.59
CA ASN A 639 14.17 -11.71 -5.13
C ASN A 639 14.08 -10.31 -4.52
N CYS A 640 14.15 -9.24 -5.31
CA CYS A 640 14.21 -7.87 -4.81
C CYS A 640 13.18 -6.92 -5.45
N SER A 641 12.82 -7.12 -6.75
CA SER A 641 12.01 -6.15 -7.48
C SER A 641 10.56 -6.05 -7.00
N GLN A 642 10.04 -7.03 -6.25
CA GLN A 642 8.71 -6.92 -5.66
C GLN A 642 8.59 -5.74 -4.68
N CYS A 643 9.70 -5.41 -3.98
CA CYS A 643 9.80 -4.26 -3.08
C CYS A 643 10.59 -3.10 -3.69
N HIS A 644 11.56 -3.36 -4.56
CA HIS A 644 12.42 -2.35 -5.17
C HIS A 644 12.01 -2.09 -6.62
N ARG A 645 10.92 -1.35 -6.79
CA ARG A 645 10.36 -0.84 -8.07
C ARG A 645 9.55 0.43 -7.83
N PRO A 646 9.30 1.26 -8.85
CA PRO A 646 8.40 2.41 -8.72
C PRO A 646 7.01 2.03 -8.19
N GLY A 647 6.47 2.83 -7.28
CA GLY A 647 5.16 2.60 -6.67
C GLY A 647 5.13 1.54 -5.56
N SER A 648 6.29 1.03 -5.13
CA SER A 648 6.42 0.11 -4.01
C SER A 648 6.59 0.86 -2.68
N THR A 649 6.35 0.15 -1.57
CA THR A 649 6.48 0.66 -0.20
C THR A 649 7.91 0.70 0.33
N ALA A 650 8.89 0.14 -0.39
CA ALA A 650 10.28 0.21 0.03
C ALA A 650 10.74 1.70 0.09
N PRO A 651 11.35 2.16 1.19
CA PRO A 651 11.75 3.56 1.36
C PRO A 651 13.00 3.89 0.54
N THR A 652 13.02 3.47 -0.73
CA THR A 652 14.12 3.70 -1.67
C THR A 652 13.58 3.88 -3.08
N ASN A 653 14.31 4.58 -3.93
CA ASN A 653 14.00 4.74 -5.34
C ASN A 653 14.68 3.71 -6.24
N LEU A 654 15.13 2.59 -5.68
CA LEU A 654 15.79 1.52 -6.42
C LEU A 654 14.79 0.79 -7.32
N ASP A 655 15.23 0.41 -8.52
CA ASP A 655 14.44 -0.40 -9.45
C ASP A 655 15.25 -1.60 -9.93
N PHE A 656 14.97 -2.78 -9.37
CA PHE A 656 15.65 -4.03 -9.72
C PHE A 656 14.88 -4.88 -10.71
N ARG A 657 13.88 -4.34 -11.41
CA ARG A 657 13.23 -5.07 -12.50
C ARG A 657 14.22 -5.43 -13.60
N TYR A 658 14.06 -6.61 -14.17
CA TYR A 658 14.94 -7.11 -15.21
C TYR A 658 15.00 -6.20 -16.44
N THR A 659 13.90 -5.56 -16.77
CA THR A 659 13.76 -4.64 -17.90
C THR A 659 14.43 -3.27 -17.67
N THR A 660 14.68 -2.88 -16.42
CA THR A 660 15.30 -1.58 -16.08
C THR A 660 16.81 -1.63 -16.37
N PRO A 661 17.38 -0.82 -17.27
CA PRO A 661 18.82 -0.81 -17.50
C PRO A 661 19.61 -0.49 -16.23
N LEU A 662 20.83 -1.07 -16.06
CA LEU A 662 21.62 -0.90 -14.83
C LEU A 662 21.81 0.57 -14.44
N ILE A 663 22.05 1.46 -15.40
CA ILE A 663 22.20 2.90 -15.17
C ILE A 663 20.92 3.56 -14.64
N ALA A 664 19.75 2.99 -14.92
CA ALA A 664 18.45 3.51 -14.48
C ALA A 664 17.92 2.86 -13.19
N THR A 665 18.66 1.91 -12.63
CA THR A 665 18.25 1.20 -11.39
C THR A 665 18.35 2.07 -10.14
N ASN A 666 18.96 3.24 -10.21
CA ASN A 666 19.34 4.11 -9.08
C ASN A 666 20.26 3.41 -8.05
N ALA A 667 20.80 2.23 -8.38
CA ALA A 667 21.65 1.45 -7.48
C ALA A 667 23.14 1.58 -7.82
N CYS A 668 23.47 1.68 -9.10
CA CYS A 668 24.86 1.65 -9.54
C CYS A 668 25.60 2.92 -9.17
N ASN A 669 26.70 2.75 -8.43
CA ASN A 669 27.53 3.80 -7.85
C ASN A 669 26.78 4.79 -6.94
N ALA A 670 25.55 4.45 -6.51
CA ALA A 670 24.73 5.27 -5.65
C ALA A 670 25.20 5.17 -4.18
N VAL A 671 25.19 6.31 -3.47
CA VAL A 671 25.44 6.34 -2.03
C VAL A 671 24.24 5.72 -1.32
N PRO A 672 24.45 4.77 -0.39
CA PRO A 672 23.34 4.12 0.30
C PRO A 672 22.60 5.09 1.24
N GLN A 673 21.29 5.24 1.05
CA GLN A 673 20.44 6.12 1.86
C GLN A 673 20.14 5.55 3.25
N ALA A 674 20.08 4.24 3.38
CA ALA A 674 19.77 3.53 4.63
C ALA A 674 21.05 3.05 5.37
N GLY A 675 22.14 3.83 5.29
CA GLY A 675 23.41 3.57 5.96
C GLY A 675 24.35 2.62 5.19
N ASP A 676 25.64 2.69 5.53
CA ASP A 676 26.72 2.00 4.85
C ASP A 676 26.96 0.57 5.35
N VAL A 677 26.17 0.09 6.30
CA VAL A 677 26.24 -1.23 6.97
C VAL A 677 27.62 -1.59 7.50
N GLY A 678 28.44 -0.59 7.85
CA GLY A 678 29.81 -0.74 8.35
C GLY A 678 30.89 -0.79 7.27
N LEU A 679 30.57 -0.51 6.00
CA LEU A 679 31.56 -0.50 4.89
C LEU A 679 32.30 0.83 4.74
N GLY A 680 31.89 1.90 5.45
CA GLY A 680 32.52 3.21 5.46
C GLY A 680 32.25 4.04 4.21
N SER A 681 33.02 5.13 4.03
CA SER A 681 32.77 6.16 3.00
C SER A 681 32.83 5.68 1.55
N ASN A 682 33.43 4.54 1.29
CA ASN A 682 33.48 3.93 -0.04
C ASN A 682 32.28 3.06 -0.38
N ALA A 683 31.33 2.90 0.56
CA ALA A 683 30.14 2.11 0.36
C ALA A 683 29.28 2.69 -0.79
N ARG A 684 28.81 1.81 -1.66
CA ARG A 684 27.80 2.11 -2.69
C ARG A 684 26.73 1.04 -2.65
N VAL A 685 25.54 1.36 -3.13
CA VAL A 685 24.51 0.32 -3.25
C VAL A 685 25.02 -0.81 -4.12
N ILE A 686 25.50 -0.49 -5.33
CA ILE A 686 26.33 -1.36 -6.18
C ILE A 686 27.62 -0.58 -6.50
N ALA A 687 28.78 -1.06 -6.04
CA ALA A 687 30.09 -0.49 -6.35
C ALA A 687 30.71 -1.25 -7.53
N PRO A 688 30.70 -0.70 -8.77
CA PRO A 688 31.29 -1.40 -9.92
C PRO A 688 32.73 -1.84 -9.65
N GLY A 689 33.06 -3.09 -9.93
CA GLY A 689 34.36 -3.69 -9.68
C GLY A 689 34.68 -4.05 -8.23
N SER A 690 33.70 -3.89 -7.30
CA SER A 690 33.95 -4.17 -5.88
C SER A 690 32.70 -4.64 -5.15
N SER A 691 32.46 -5.94 -5.14
CA SER A 691 31.39 -6.54 -4.34
C SER A 691 31.57 -6.30 -2.83
N ALA A 692 32.81 -6.20 -2.36
CA ALA A 692 33.16 -5.92 -0.97
C ALA A 692 32.70 -4.53 -0.48
N ASN A 693 32.62 -3.52 -1.38
CA ASN A 693 32.11 -2.19 -1.08
C ASN A 693 30.64 -2.01 -1.46
N SER A 694 29.96 -3.09 -1.84
CA SER A 694 28.56 -3.08 -2.26
C SER A 694 27.63 -3.43 -1.11
N VAL A 695 26.83 -2.45 -0.68
CA VAL A 695 25.80 -2.61 0.38
C VAL A 695 24.80 -3.70 0.00
N LEU A 696 24.44 -3.83 -1.26
CA LEU A 696 23.56 -4.88 -1.77
C LEU A 696 24.05 -6.26 -1.35
N VAL A 697 25.32 -6.60 -1.65
CA VAL A 697 25.92 -7.90 -1.30
C VAL A 697 26.00 -8.09 0.21
N ASN A 698 26.39 -7.04 0.94
CA ASN A 698 26.47 -7.11 2.40
C ASN A 698 25.09 -7.43 3.01
N ARG A 699 24.02 -6.74 2.58
CA ARG A 699 22.67 -6.98 3.07
C ARG A 699 22.10 -8.35 2.68
N MET A 700 22.44 -8.85 1.48
CA MET A 700 22.03 -10.19 1.03
C MET A 700 22.64 -11.30 1.91
N ASN A 701 23.84 -11.06 2.44
CA ASN A 701 24.60 -12.05 3.22
C ASN A 701 24.34 -11.99 4.73
N ARG A 702 23.42 -11.14 5.18
CA ARG A 702 23.07 -10.94 6.61
C ARG A 702 21.69 -11.50 6.93
N ARG A 703 21.44 -11.72 8.24
CA ARG A 703 20.13 -12.09 8.78
C ARG A 703 19.82 -11.37 10.11
N ASP A 704 20.36 -10.16 10.26
CA ASP A 704 20.01 -9.21 11.32
C ASP A 704 19.04 -8.14 10.78
N SER A 705 18.81 -7.08 11.54
CA SER A 705 17.91 -5.98 11.16
C SER A 705 18.28 -5.25 9.86
N ALA A 706 19.50 -5.44 9.34
CA ALA A 706 19.93 -4.90 8.06
C ALA A 706 19.86 -5.90 6.91
N ALA A 707 19.30 -7.09 7.12
CA ALA A 707 19.15 -8.13 6.11
C ALA A 707 18.27 -7.73 4.93
N MET A 708 18.57 -8.26 3.74
CA MET A 708 17.68 -8.25 2.59
C MET A 708 17.59 -9.64 1.97
N PRO A 709 16.40 -10.19 1.74
CA PRO A 709 15.11 -9.64 2.14
C PRO A 709 14.95 -9.56 3.66
N PRO A 710 14.13 -8.61 4.17
CA PRO A 710 13.96 -8.42 5.61
C PRO A 710 13.06 -9.46 6.27
N LEU A 711 12.34 -10.26 5.46
CA LEU A 711 11.33 -11.21 5.89
C LEU A 711 11.42 -12.50 5.07
N ALA A 712 10.83 -13.58 5.60
CA ALA A 712 10.64 -14.89 4.94
C ALA A 712 11.93 -15.63 4.56
N SER A 713 13.07 -15.27 5.15
CA SER A 713 14.35 -15.99 4.98
C SER A 713 15.20 -15.87 6.24
N LEU A 714 15.59 -17.00 6.79
CA LEU A 714 16.43 -17.11 7.99
C LEU A 714 17.90 -17.48 7.64
N THR A 715 18.15 -17.88 6.39
CA THR A 715 19.49 -18.23 5.91
C THR A 715 19.83 -17.49 4.62
N ALA A 716 21.10 -17.05 4.49
CA ALA A 716 21.54 -16.39 3.27
C ALA A 716 21.61 -17.38 2.09
N ASP A 717 21.21 -16.90 0.91
CA ASP A 717 21.42 -17.63 -0.35
C ASP A 717 22.88 -17.50 -0.80
N ALA A 718 23.74 -18.42 -0.38
CA ALA A 718 25.16 -18.37 -0.71
C ALA A 718 25.43 -18.40 -2.23
N ALA A 719 24.59 -19.11 -3.01
CA ALA A 719 24.73 -19.19 -4.46
C ALA A 719 24.31 -17.86 -5.12
N GLY A 720 23.20 -17.27 -4.69
CA GLY A 720 22.73 -15.96 -5.14
C GLY A 720 23.71 -14.85 -4.77
N VAL A 721 24.21 -14.84 -3.54
CA VAL A 721 25.26 -13.89 -3.09
C VAL A 721 26.50 -14.01 -3.94
N SER A 722 26.98 -15.23 -4.19
CA SER A 722 28.16 -15.49 -5.05
C SER A 722 27.94 -14.98 -6.48
N LEU A 723 26.78 -15.25 -7.07
CA LEU A 723 26.43 -14.80 -8.42
C LEU A 723 26.46 -13.27 -8.52
N VAL A 724 25.77 -12.58 -7.59
CA VAL A 724 25.69 -11.12 -7.60
C VAL A 724 27.06 -10.50 -7.32
N SER A 725 27.88 -11.09 -6.43
CA SER A 725 29.25 -10.65 -6.16
C SER A 725 30.11 -10.72 -7.41
N GLN A 726 30.15 -11.87 -8.08
CA GLN A 726 30.92 -12.08 -9.31
C GLN A 726 30.49 -11.13 -10.43
N TRP A 727 29.18 -10.89 -10.56
CA TRP A 727 28.67 -9.92 -11.51
C TRP A 727 29.19 -8.51 -11.21
N ILE A 728 29.04 -8.04 -9.95
CA ILE A 728 29.51 -6.71 -9.54
C ILE A 728 31.02 -6.56 -9.76
N ASP A 729 31.81 -7.57 -9.39
CA ASP A 729 33.27 -7.57 -9.58
C ASP A 729 33.66 -7.51 -11.07
N SER A 730 32.81 -8.00 -11.97
CA SER A 730 32.99 -7.92 -13.43
C SER A 730 32.63 -6.56 -14.05
N LEU A 731 31.92 -5.69 -13.31
CA LEU A 731 31.49 -4.38 -13.81
C LEU A 731 32.67 -3.41 -13.90
N SER A 732 32.90 -2.82 -15.05
CA SER A 732 33.84 -1.71 -15.22
C SER A 732 33.20 -0.33 -15.06
N SER A 733 31.88 -0.24 -15.21
CA SER A 733 31.08 0.98 -15.11
C SER A 733 29.60 0.66 -14.89
N CYS A 734 28.76 1.67 -14.78
CA CYS A 734 27.29 1.56 -14.69
C CYS A 734 26.59 1.48 -16.06
N GLN A 735 27.31 1.34 -17.14
CA GLN A 735 26.75 1.29 -18.49
C GLN A 735 26.40 -0.13 -18.92
#